data_f050380d8e85125d56e1f8f630f9258f
#
_entry.id   f050380d8e85125d56e1f8f630f9258f
#
_cell.length_a   1.000
_cell.length_b   1.000
_cell.length_c   1.000
_cell.angle_alpha   90.00
_cell.angle_beta   90.00
_cell.angle_gamma   90.00
#
_symmetry.space_group_name_H-M   'P 1'
#
loop_
_entity.id
_entity.type
_entity.pdbx_description
1 polymer ?
#
loop_
_entity_poly.entity_id
_entity_poly.type
_entity_poly.pdbx_seq_one_letter_code
_entity_poly.pdbx_strand_id
1 'polypeptide(L)'
;MRDRNRGVIRPLSLRGAGRGTAAAMGLSAALIAGGAQAQDANGEDEVVLDTLQIEDATADVNPNAQPGVPYKARTSGDLHRVKPLSETPQTIQVLTEQQLEEQGATDLRDVLDNVPGVTIGTGENGNAFGDRYIIRGHEARSDVFVDGLRDPGMTTRETFAVDQIEITKGPSSSFAGRGSTGGAVNSITKKASTDYQFTRVDAGIGTDDYYRVTLDANVPLTDTLALRANLLYGYEEVPNRNFSDRERYGAAVSAAFKPSEVFELVLDYYHLTANDAPDLGGYVPRPTGTGPDDVTVYEPWDDVPNYTQNGDFLDSDVDTVTGRIYITPFDGFTIVNSTRYGETSNGYVLTGLRGGAYDPATDTYAPVTLSTHQGNQEVEYFVNQFNVLGEFATGAVLHNLILGAEYSNLQVANGTYDLTANGATNCVTAGRGGLSPNYCITDENRNVIFGENEIHSIVQRTIADGSVDSDWQVETLSVYAMDTVDFTDWLSVHGGIRMDAFSYSNVVTSRGTVTPYTYSDALWNGHAGIGVKPLEEVYVYFNYGTAKNINGGESDLGGNCGYGGICVDDGTGIGDGSSESSESFELGVKADLFDDRFLLTAAAFQITKGDVFESAGDGYSAGGSLNTGENRVRGLEFGLVGNITPQLLAQAALTVMDSEITDSNDPDKIGRRLSNFANTQFSGQLRYQVTDAIAFGGTATYKSAQYTGQPDDAASYDSNLDIFTYRVPDYWTFDAFASVDFNQNFGARVNVTNIGNEDYYVSGYRSGHFLYKGDERRATLTLTGKF
;
A
#
# COMPACT_ATOMS: atom_id res chain seq x y z
N MET A 1 -14.07 25.17 -18.21
CA MET A 1 -13.24 24.78 -19.36
C MET A 1 -11.89 25.43 -19.18
N ARG A 2 -10.98 24.77 -18.49
CA ARG A 2 -9.57 25.19 -18.36
C ARG A 2 -8.79 24.48 -19.45
N ASP A 3 -8.15 25.25 -20.34
CA ASP A 3 -7.17 24.74 -21.31
C ASP A 3 -5.94 24.22 -20.55
N ARG A 4 -5.91 22.94 -20.22
CA ARG A 4 -4.70 22.23 -19.80
C ARG A 4 -4.17 21.44 -21.00
N ASN A 5 -3.53 22.12 -21.94
CA ASN A 5 -2.75 21.49 -22.99
C ASN A 5 -1.31 21.27 -22.48
N ARG A 6 -1.06 20.18 -21.77
CA ARG A 6 0.29 19.67 -21.50
C ARG A 6 0.29 18.13 -21.49
N GLY A 7 -0.17 17.54 -22.59
CA GLY A 7 0.13 16.16 -22.91
C GLY A 7 1.37 16.13 -23.80
N VAL A 8 2.56 16.17 -23.26
CA VAL A 8 3.76 15.79 -23.99
C VAL A 8 3.94 14.30 -23.79
N ILE A 9 3.41 13.51 -24.73
CA ILE A 9 3.84 12.12 -24.89
C ILE A 9 5.32 12.17 -25.25
N ARG A 10 6.20 11.96 -24.28
CA ARG A 10 7.62 11.73 -24.54
C ARG A 10 7.75 10.28 -25.05
N PRO A 11 8.39 10.04 -26.20
CA PRO A 11 8.68 8.67 -26.61
C PRO A 11 9.68 8.08 -25.60
N LEU A 12 9.44 6.80 -25.20
CA LEU A 12 10.37 6.01 -24.39
C LEU A 12 11.80 6.21 -24.93
N SER A 13 12.60 6.95 -24.25
CA SER A 13 14.01 7.07 -24.59
C SER A 13 14.76 5.97 -23.84
N LEU A 14 15.01 4.84 -24.52
CA LEU A 14 16.00 3.86 -24.10
C LEU A 14 17.40 4.51 -24.04
N ARG A 15 17.65 5.33 -23.04
CA ARG A 15 18.98 5.89 -22.77
C ARG A 15 19.39 5.48 -21.37
N GLY A 16 20.21 4.46 -21.30
CA GLY A 16 21.01 4.23 -20.11
C GLY A 16 21.01 2.83 -19.51
N ALA A 17 20.76 1.76 -20.29
CA ALA A 17 21.10 0.44 -19.82
C ALA A 17 22.63 0.37 -19.61
N GLY A 18 23.06 0.70 -18.39
CA GLY A 18 24.44 0.60 -17.99
C GLY A 18 24.97 -0.82 -18.13
N ARG A 19 26.26 -0.96 -18.32
CA ARG A 19 27.01 -2.18 -18.65
C ARG A 19 26.80 -3.40 -17.71
N GLY A 20 25.92 -3.32 -16.71
CA GLY A 20 25.61 -4.41 -15.77
C GLY A 20 24.53 -5.41 -16.23
N THR A 21 23.62 -5.00 -17.10
CA THR A 21 22.47 -5.82 -17.51
C THR A 21 22.82 -7.01 -18.42
N ALA A 22 23.94 -6.98 -19.11
CA ALA A 22 24.38 -8.06 -20.01
C ALA A 22 24.86 -9.34 -19.26
N ALA A 23 25.27 -9.20 -17.99
CA ALA A 23 25.78 -10.33 -17.21
C ALA A 23 24.66 -11.20 -16.58
N ALA A 24 23.53 -10.57 -16.21
CA ALA A 24 22.42 -11.30 -15.61
C ALA A 24 21.60 -12.12 -16.60
N MET A 25 21.44 -11.64 -17.83
CA MET A 25 20.80 -12.43 -18.90
C MET A 25 21.65 -13.61 -19.39
N GLY A 26 22.98 -13.55 -19.26
CA GLY A 26 23.88 -14.62 -19.66
C GLY A 26 23.85 -15.86 -18.76
N LEU A 27 23.51 -15.70 -17.48
CA LEU A 27 23.46 -16.82 -16.54
C LEU A 27 22.21 -17.71 -16.72
N SER A 28 21.10 -17.12 -17.13
CA SER A 28 19.84 -17.86 -17.35
C SER A 28 19.88 -18.76 -18.61
N ALA A 29 20.66 -18.39 -19.63
CA ALA A 29 20.77 -19.13 -20.87
C ALA A 29 21.76 -20.33 -20.82
N ALA A 30 22.70 -20.32 -19.87
CA ALA A 30 23.76 -21.33 -19.80
C ALA A 30 23.35 -22.63 -19.09
N LEU A 31 22.24 -22.65 -18.37
CA LEU A 31 21.74 -23.82 -17.62
C LEU A 31 20.77 -24.71 -18.42
N ILE A 32 20.35 -24.29 -19.62
CA ILE A 32 19.37 -25.02 -20.46
C ILE A 32 20.00 -26.06 -21.41
N ALA A 33 21.35 -26.11 -21.52
CA ALA A 33 22.04 -26.93 -22.53
C ALA A 33 22.51 -28.33 -22.08
N GLY A 34 22.00 -28.87 -20.98
CA GLY A 34 22.47 -30.13 -20.42
C GLY A 34 21.38 -31.15 -20.10
N GLY A 35 20.98 -31.95 -21.11
CA GLY A 35 20.55 -33.31 -20.91
C GLY A 35 19.08 -33.67 -20.83
N ALA A 36 18.45 -33.89 -21.93
CA ALA A 36 17.23 -34.70 -22.00
C ALA A 36 17.55 -36.07 -22.62
N GLN A 37 17.44 -37.13 -21.86
CA GLN A 37 17.19 -38.48 -22.37
C GLN A 37 16.01 -39.07 -21.63
N ALA A 38 14.89 -39.19 -22.35
CA ALA A 38 13.69 -39.84 -21.86
C ALA A 38 13.84 -41.36 -21.85
N GLN A 39 13.33 -42.03 -20.83
CA GLN A 39 13.00 -43.42 -20.83
C GLN A 39 11.53 -43.61 -20.51
N ASP A 40 10.82 -44.24 -21.48
CA ASP A 40 9.42 -44.64 -21.35
C ASP A 40 9.21 -45.64 -20.22
N ALA A 41 8.18 -45.41 -19.40
CA ALA A 41 7.53 -46.47 -18.62
C ALA A 41 6.02 -46.22 -18.57
N ASN A 42 5.30 -47.12 -19.28
CA ASN A 42 3.84 -47.20 -19.28
C ASN A 42 3.29 -47.65 -17.91
N GLY A 43 2.25 -46.99 -17.46
CA GLY A 43 1.40 -47.39 -16.36
C GLY A 43 0.20 -46.48 -16.28
N GLU A 44 -0.92 -46.96 -16.85
CA GLU A 44 -2.22 -46.27 -16.81
C GLU A 44 -2.79 -46.32 -15.40
N ASP A 45 -3.02 -45.15 -14.82
CA ASP A 45 -4.12 -44.86 -13.91
C ASP A 45 -4.54 -43.41 -14.13
N GLU A 46 -5.58 -43.30 -14.97
CA GLU A 46 -6.22 -42.04 -15.35
C GLU A 46 -6.98 -41.48 -14.13
N VAL A 47 -6.36 -40.54 -13.38
CA VAL A 47 -7.11 -39.68 -12.48
C VAL A 47 -7.83 -38.66 -13.35
N VAL A 48 -9.07 -38.96 -13.69
CA VAL A 48 -9.99 -38.03 -14.32
C VAL A 48 -10.29 -36.93 -13.29
N LEU A 49 -9.57 -35.83 -13.38
CA LEU A 49 -10.04 -34.58 -12.82
C LEU A 49 -11.36 -34.24 -13.51
N ASP A 50 -12.44 -34.19 -12.74
CA ASP A 50 -13.73 -33.72 -13.22
C ASP A 50 -13.52 -32.39 -13.94
N THR A 51 -13.73 -32.40 -15.25
CA THR A 51 -13.71 -31.20 -16.08
C THR A 51 -14.78 -30.29 -15.53
N LEU A 52 -14.37 -29.18 -14.91
CA LEU A 52 -15.30 -28.13 -14.53
C LEU A 52 -15.97 -27.65 -15.82
N GLN A 53 -17.19 -28.12 -16.09
CA GLN A 53 -18.01 -27.57 -17.14
C GLN A 53 -18.47 -26.19 -16.68
N ILE A 54 -17.73 -25.14 -17.09
CA ILE A 54 -18.18 -23.75 -16.97
C ILE A 54 -19.30 -23.58 -18.02
N GLU A 55 -20.55 -23.67 -17.58
CA GLU A 55 -21.74 -23.47 -18.43
C GLU A 55 -22.01 -21.98 -18.72
N ASP A 56 -21.13 -21.04 -18.34
CA ASP A 56 -21.35 -19.62 -18.63
C ASP A 56 -20.06 -18.91 -19.11
N ALA A 57 -19.96 -18.77 -20.43
CA ALA A 57 -18.78 -18.21 -21.14
C ALA A 57 -18.62 -16.69 -20.99
N THR A 58 -19.33 -16.02 -20.07
CA THR A 58 -19.35 -14.56 -19.93
C THR A 58 -18.83 -14.04 -18.58
N ALA A 59 -18.43 -14.92 -17.66
CA ALA A 59 -17.92 -14.53 -16.35
C ALA A 59 -16.39 -14.54 -16.33
N ASP A 60 -15.79 -13.45 -15.84
CA ASP A 60 -14.37 -13.42 -15.51
C ASP A 60 -14.13 -14.37 -14.31
N VAL A 61 -13.10 -15.20 -14.40
CA VAL A 61 -12.80 -16.17 -13.35
C VAL A 61 -11.45 -15.83 -12.75
N ASN A 62 -11.42 -15.30 -11.52
CA ASN A 62 -10.21 -15.20 -10.74
C ASN A 62 -9.69 -16.61 -10.40
N PRO A 63 -8.51 -17.03 -10.88
CA PRO A 63 -8.00 -18.38 -10.67
C PRO A 63 -7.73 -18.72 -9.19
N ASN A 64 -7.63 -17.69 -8.35
CA ASN A 64 -7.39 -17.82 -6.90
C ASN A 64 -8.69 -17.89 -6.09
N ALA A 65 -9.84 -17.58 -6.70
CA ALA A 65 -11.12 -17.54 -5.99
C ALA A 65 -11.61 -18.92 -5.57
N GLN A 66 -12.36 -18.98 -4.49
CA GLN A 66 -13.13 -20.17 -4.11
C GLN A 66 -14.40 -20.27 -4.98
N PRO A 67 -14.58 -21.32 -5.78
CA PRO A 67 -15.75 -21.47 -6.64
C PRO A 67 -17.06 -21.30 -5.86
N GLY A 68 -17.96 -20.44 -6.35
CA GLY A 68 -19.26 -20.17 -5.74
C GLY A 68 -19.21 -19.35 -4.44
N VAL A 69 -18.07 -18.76 -4.09
CA VAL A 69 -17.89 -17.91 -2.91
C VAL A 69 -17.14 -16.63 -3.31
N PRO A 70 -17.82 -15.63 -3.88
CA PRO A 70 -17.17 -14.47 -4.53
C PRO A 70 -16.25 -13.64 -3.63
N TYR A 71 -16.44 -13.67 -2.30
CA TYR A 71 -15.62 -12.93 -1.35
C TYR A 71 -14.39 -13.72 -0.85
N LYS A 72 -14.33 -15.04 -1.09
CA LYS A 72 -13.27 -15.87 -0.55
C LYS A 72 -12.27 -16.26 -1.63
N ALA A 73 -11.01 -15.89 -1.43
CA ALA A 73 -9.92 -16.51 -2.15
C ALA A 73 -9.54 -17.84 -1.50
N ARG A 74 -9.28 -18.86 -2.32
CA ARG A 74 -8.79 -20.17 -1.88
C ARG A 74 -7.28 -20.16 -1.71
N THR A 75 -6.57 -19.55 -2.65
CA THR A 75 -5.11 -19.49 -2.71
C THR A 75 -4.63 -18.04 -2.79
N SER A 76 -3.38 -17.83 -2.45
CA SER A 76 -2.68 -16.59 -2.76
C SER A 76 -2.21 -16.61 -4.22
N GLY A 77 -2.14 -15.46 -4.86
CA GLY A 77 -1.49 -15.27 -6.15
C GLY A 77 0.03 -15.14 -6.05
N ASP A 78 0.58 -15.07 -4.83
CA ASP A 78 2.02 -15.11 -4.58
C ASP A 78 2.52 -16.56 -4.64
N LEU A 79 3.38 -16.86 -5.61
CA LEU A 79 3.93 -18.20 -5.84
C LEU A 79 4.76 -18.76 -4.66
N HIS A 80 5.17 -17.91 -3.71
CA HIS A 80 5.83 -18.34 -2.49
C HIS A 80 4.85 -18.92 -1.44
N ARG A 81 3.55 -18.79 -1.66
CA ARG A 81 2.47 -19.30 -0.78
C ARG A 81 1.90 -20.59 -1.36
N VAL A 82 2.58 -21.71 -1.10
CA VAL A 82 2.29 -23.02 -1.71
C VAL A 82 1.07 -23.74 -1.12
N LYS A 83 0.50 -23.24 -0.01
CA LYS A 83 -0.67 -23.84 0.65
C LYS A 83 -1.92 -22.97 0.45
N PRO A 84 -3.12 -23.58 0.51
CA PRO A 84 -4.36 -22.82 0.62
C PRO A 84 -4.30 -21.80 1.76
N LEU A 85 -5.04 -20.69 1.64
CA LEU A 85 -5.04 -19.64 2.66
C LEU A 85 -5.52 -20.14 4.03
N SER A 86 -6.39 -21.16 4.05
CA SER A 86 -6.85 -21.84 5.28
C SER A 86 -5.75 -22.65 5.97
N GLU A 87 -4.69 -23.02 5.27
CA GLU A 87 -3.54 -23.80 5.78
C GLU A 87 -2.23 -23.02 5.79
N THR A 88 -2.25 -21.76 5.42
CA THR A 88 -1.08 -20.88 5.46
C THR A 88 -0.87 -20.38 6.89
N PRO A 89 0.29 -20.61 7.52
CA PRO A 89 0.53 -20.28 8.93
C PRO A 89 0.91 -18.81 9.14
N GLN A 90 0.11 -17.91 8.62
CA GLN A 90 0.22 -16.46 8.75
C GLN A 90 -1.13 -15.81 8.50
N THR A 91 -1.38 -14.67 9.11
CA THR A 91 -2.56 -13.85 8.83
C THR A 91 -2.42 -13.19 7.46
N ILE A 92 -3.26 -13.58 6.52
CA ILE A 92 -3.41 -12.97 5.20
C ILE A 92 -4.89 -12.63 5.00
N GLN A 93 -5.17 -11.36 4.74
CA GLN A 93 -6.50 -10.91 4.34
C GLN A 93 -6.51 -10.69 2.83
N VAL A 94 -7.52 -11.21 2.15
CA VAL A 94 -7.70 -11.04 0.72
C VAL A 94 -9.01 -10.31 0.45
N LEU A 95 -8.96 -9.34 -0.45
CA LEU A 95 -10.11 -8.60 -0.97
C LEU A 95 -10.22 -8.92 -2.46
N THR A 96 -11.32 -9.53 -2.86
CA THR A 96 -11.57 -9.91 -4.25
C THR A 96 -12.13 -8.75 -5.07
N GLU A 97 -12.03 -8.79 -6.40
CA GLU A 97 -12.62 -7.78 -7.29
C GLU A 97 -14.10 -7.51 -6.97
N GLN A 98 -14.91 -8.57 -6.76
CA GLN A 98 -16.31 -8.44 -6.38
C GLN A 98 -16.53 -7.59 -5.12
N GLN A 99 -15.66 -7.76 -4.11
CA GLN A 99 -15.74 -6.97 -2.88
C GLN A 99 -15.37 -5.52 -3.11
N LEU A 100 -14.29 -5.26 -3.84
CA LEU A 100 -13.83 -3.91 -4.18
C LEU A 100 -14.91 -3.13 -4.93
N GLU A 101 -15.55 -3.76 -5.89
CA GLU A 101 -16.64 -3.17 -6.66
C GLU A 101 -17.87 -2.87 -5.78
N GLU A 102 -18.24 -3.77 -4.88
CA GLU A 102 -19.40 -3.60 -4.00
C GLU A 102 -19.14 -2.59 -2.88
N GLN A 103 -17.88 -2.40 -2.48
CA GLN A 103 -17.45 -1.29 -1.60
C GLN A 103 -17.41 0.05 -2.34
N GLY A 104 -17.25 0.04 -3.67
CA GLY A 104 -17.02 1.23 -4.46
C GLY A 104 -15.58 1.75 -4.35
N ALA A 105 -14.66 0.92 -3.88
CA ALA A 105 -13.24 1.27 -3.75
C ALA A 105 -12.55 1.27 -5.12
N THR A 106 -11.94 2.38 -5.50
CA THR A 106 -11.35 2.57 -6.81
C THR A 106 -9.82 2.58 -6.80
N ASP A 107 -9.22 2.90 -5.69
CA ASP A 107 -7.77 2.89 -5.52
C ASP A 107 -7.34 2.10 -4.26
N LEU A 108 -6.04 1.86 -4.13
CA LEU A 108 -5.48 1.06 -3.04
C LEU A 108 -5.66 1.74 -1.67
N ARG A 109 -5.71 3.05 -1.62
CA ARG A 109 -5.95 3.81 -0.39
C ARG A 109 -7.36 3.54 0.14
N ASP A 110 -8.39 3.63 -0.71
CA ASP A 110 -9.78 3.31 -0.36
C ASP A 110 -9.90 1.88 0.15
N VAL A 111 -9.21 0.94 -0.51
CA VAL A 111 -9.19 -0.47 -0.12
C VAL A 111 -8.60 -0.63 1.27
N LEU A 112 -7.43 -0.08 1.51
CA LEU A 112 -6.69 -0.28 2.76
C LEU A 112 -7.28 0.49 3.94
N ASP A 113 -8.01 1.58 3.70
CA ASP A 113 -8.76 2.28 4.76
C ASP A 113 -9.84 1.38 5.38
N ASN A 114 -10.35 0.42 4.62
CA ASN A 114 -11.32 -0.58 5.08
C ASN A 114 -10.70 -1.87 5.65
N VAL A 115 -9.36 -1.94 5.83
CA VAL A 115 -8.68 -3.13 6.35
C VAL A 115 -8.28 -2.94 7.81
N PRO A 116 -8.88 -3.66 8.78
CA PRO A 116 -8.49 -3.61 10.17
C PRO A 116 -7.04 -4.01 10.38
N GLY A 117 -6.34 -3.26 11.23
CA GLY A 117 -4.89 -3.39 11.44
C GLY A 117 -4.04 -2.56 10.48
N VAL A 118 -4.70 -1.81 9.57
CA VAL A 118 -4.06 -0.85 8.67
C VAL A 118 -4.55 0.56 8.98
N THR A 119 -3.63 1.50 9.10
CA THR A 119 -3.93 2.94 9.15
C THR A 119 -3.22 3.65 8.00
N ILE A 120 -3.78 4.77 7.59
CA ILE A 120 -3.17 5.62 6.58
C ILE A 120 -2.25 6.60 7.29
N GLY A 121 -0.99 6.65 6.89
CA GLY A 121 -0.03 7.64 7.34
C GLY A 121 -0.13 8.92 6.52
N THR A 122 0.58 9.96 6.98
CA THR A 122 0.73 11.18 6.20
C THR A 122 2.10 11.24 5.57
N GLY A 123 2.15 11.63 4.32
CA GLY A 123 3.40 11.86 3.64
C GLY A 123 4.14 13.09 4.16
N GLU A 124 5.43 13.12 3.88
CA GLU A 124 6.28 14.29 3.96
C GLU A 124 7.06 14.46 2.68
N ASN A 125 7.38 15.71 2.37
CA ASN A 125 8.25 16.08 1.27
C ASN A 125 7.95 15.35 -0.05
N GLY A 126 6.68 15.17 -0.40
CA GLY A 126 6.36 14.57 -1.64
C GLY A 126 5.20 13.63 -1.61
N ASN A 127 4.85 13.21 -0.47
CA ASN A 127 3.80 12.24 -0.35
C ASN A 127 2.68 12.72 0.57
N ALA A 128 2.08 13.81 0.18
CA ALA A 128 0.92 14.29 0.91
C ALA A 128 -0.22 13.27 0.88
N PHE A 129 -0.32 12.45 -0.16
CA PHE A 129 -1.45 11.55 -0.41
C PHE A 129 -1.04 10.20 -0.98
N GLY A 130 0.24 9.90 -1.02
CA GLY A 130 0.69 8.64 -1.55
C GLY A 130 0.40 7.47 -0.63
N ASP A 131 0.87 6.36 -1.06
CA ASP A 131 0.69 5.04 -0.51
C ASP A 131 1.44 4.82 0.80
N ARG A 132 1.26 5.69 1.78
CA ARG A 132 1.87 5.53 3.09
C ARG A 132 0.96 4.72 3.99
N TYR A 133 1.14 3.42 3.97
CA TYR A 133 0.37 2.49 4.80
C TYR A 133 1.15 2.11 6.04
N ILE A 134 0.42 1.98 7.14
CA ILE A 134 0.94 1.53 8.43
C ILE A 134 0.19 0.26 8.78
N ILE A 135 0.90 -0.88 8.75
CA ILE A 135 0.34 -2.19 9.04
C ILE A 135 0.79 -2.63 10.43
N ARG A 136 -0.16 -2.99 11.31
CA ARG A 136 0.12 -3.37 12.71
C ARG A 136 1.03 -2.36 13.41
N GLY A 137 0.85 -1.06 13.11
CA GLY A 137 1.60 0.03 13.73
C GLY A 137 2.96 0.35 13.11
N HIS A 138 3.41 -0.40 12.13
CA HIS A 138 4.69 -0.19 11.44
C HIS A 138 4.49 0.28 10.01
N GLU A 139 5.34 1.20 9.57
CA GLU A 139 5.29 1.73 8.24
C GLU A 139 5.56 0.66 7.18
N ALA A 140 4.74 0.62 6.12
CA ALA A 140 4.80 -0.35 5.04
C ALA A 140 4.75 0.30 3.64
N ARG A 141 5.16 1.55 3.51
CA ARG A 141 5.11 2.31 2.24
C ARG A 141 5.96 1.70 1.13
N SER A 142 7.09 1.08 1.47
CA SER A 142 7.98 0.38 0.53
C SER A 142 7.63 -1.11 0.37
N ASP A 143 6.61 -1.58 1.08
CA ASP A 143 6.20 -2.98 1.12
C ASP A 143 4.95 -3.25 0.29
N VAL A 144 4.86 -2.55 -0.85
CA VAL A 144 3.83 -2.74 -1.87
C VAL A 144 4.41 -3.55 -3.02
N PHE A 145 3.65 -4.55 -3.44
CA PHE A 145 4.02 -5.51 -4.47
C PHE A 145 2.92 -5.63 -5.51
N VAL A 146 3.33 -6.00 -6.70
CA VAL A 146 2.44 -6.41 -7.80
C VAL A 146 2.89 -7.77 -8.28
N ASP A 147 2.03 -8.77 -8.14
CA ASP A 147 2.32 -10.18 -8.46
C ASP A 147 3.62 -10.70 -7.82
N GLY A 148 3.86 -10.33 -6.55
CA GLY A 148 5.04 -10.75 -5.80
C GLY A 148 6.34 -10.00 -6.11
N LEU A 149 6.34 -9.07 -7.05
CA LEU A 149 7.48 -8.20 -7.36
C LEU A 149 7.28 -6.83 -6.70
N ARG A 150 8.29 -6.31 -6.04
CA ARG A 150 8.25 -4.99 -5.39
C ARG A 150 7.88 -3.90 -6.39
N ASP A 151 6.98 -3.00 -5.98
CA ASP A 151 6.47 -1.88 -6.75
C ASP A 151 6.80 -0.56 -6.03
N PRO A 152 8.04 -0.09 -6.17
CA PRO A 152 8.47 1.15 -5.52
C PRO A 152 7.84 2.36 -6.21
N GLY A 153 7.86 3.49 -5.50
CA GLY A 153 7.34 4.75 -6.00
C GLY A 153 6.13 5.22 -5.20
N MET A 154 6.00 6.53 -5.14
CA MET A 154 4.99 7.22 -4.36
C MET A 154 3.82 7.63 -5.26
N THR A 155 3.13 6.64 -5.81
CA THR A 155 2.11 6.84 -6.84
C THR A 155 0.74 6.37 -6.39
N THR A 156 -0.31 6.86 -7.01
CA THR A 156 -1.66 6.29 -6.88
C THR A 156 -1.70 4.91 -7.54
N ARG A 157 -2.39 3.94 -6.91
CA ARG A 157 -2.60 2.59 -7.44
C ARG A 157 -4.08 2.30 -7.56
N GLU A 158 -4.52 2.14 -8.80
CA GLU A 158 -5.90 1.89 -9.17
C GLU A 158 -6.26 0.39 -9.19
N THR A 159 -7.53 0.07 -8.95
CA THR A 159 -8.02 -1.32 -8.86
C THR A 159 -8.49 -1.90 -10.19
N PHE A 160 -8.59 -1.13 -11.29
CA PHE A 160 -9.22 -1.54 -12.56
C PHE A 160 -8.59 -2.76 -13.24
N ALA A 161 -7.32 -3.02 -12.96
CA ALA A 161 -6.55 -4.13 -13.55
C ALA A 161 -6.15 -5.21 -12.51
N VAL A 162 -6.90 -5.31 -11.39
CA VAL A 162 -6.57 -6.18 -10.26
C VAL A 162 -7.67 -7.23 -10.06
N ASP A 163 -7.29 -8.52 -9.94
CA ASP A 163 -8.21 -9.61 -9.59
C ASP A 163 -8.45 -9.70 -8.08
N GLN A 164 -7.41 -9.47 -7.27
CA GLN A 164 -7.48 -9.43 -5.81
C GLN A 164 -6.32 -8.66 -5.18
N ILE A 165 -6.53 -8.15 -3.97
CA ILE A 165 -5.51 -7.49 -3.16
C ILE A 165 -5.29 -8.33 -1.91
N GLU A 166 -4.03 -8.68 -1.64
CA GLU A 166 -3.60 -9.51 -0.53
C GLU A 166 -2.83 -8.67 0.48
N ILE A 167 -3.26 -8.69 1.72
CA ILE A 167 -2.59 -8.00 2.82
C ILE A 167 -2.03 -9.05 3.76
N THR A 168 -0.73 -9.29 3.67
CA THR A 168 0.01 -10.14 4.59
C THR A 168 0.38 -9.32 5.82
N LYS A 169 0.06 -9.81 7.02
CA LYS A 169 0.32 -9.10 8.26
C LYS A 169 1.45 -9.75 9.05
N GLY A 170 2.31 -8.90 9.63
CA GLY A 170 3.53 -9.30 10.34
C GLY A 170 4.76 -9.46 9.44
N PRO A 171 5.96 -9.57 10.02
CA PRO A 171 7.21 -9.66 9.29
C PRO A 171 7.23 -10.75 8.24
N SER A 172 7.57 -10.38 7.02
CA SER A 172 7.56 -11.27 5.86
C SER A 172 8.78 -11.10 4.95
N SER A 173 9.88 -10.53 5.44
CA SER A 173 11.09 -10.27 4.62
C SER A 173 11.70 -11.54 4.02
N SER A 174 11.50 -12.71 4.61
CA SER A 174 11.93 -13.98 4.00
C SER A 174 11.19 -14.30 2.70
N PHE A 175 9.98 -13.77 2.49
CA PHE A 175 9.18 -13.87 1.26
C PHE A 175 9.37 -12.64 0.37
N ALA A 176 9.17 -11.46 0.94
CA ALA A 176 9.05 -10.19 0.23
C ALA A 176 10.39 -9.42 0.08
N GLY A 177 11.47 -9.90 0.67
CA GLY A 177 12.76 -9.19 0.76
C GLY A 177 12.78 -8.17 1.90
N ARG A 178 13.81 -7.36 1.93
CA ARG A 178 14.03 -6.35 3.00
C ARG A 178 12.78 -5.48 3.23
N GLY A 179 12.59 -4.98 4.44
CA GLY A 179 11.38 -4.28 4.86
C GLY A 179 10.33 -5.21 5.43
N SER A 180 9.05 -4.93 5.18
CA SER A 180 7.90 -5.77 5.55
C SER A 180 7.83 -6.09 7.06
N THR A 181 8.12 -5.11 7.92
CA THR A 181 8.03 -5.26 9.38
C THR A 181 6.59 -5.48 9.84
N GLY A 182 5.69 -4.59 9.47
CA GLY A 182 4.25 -4.69 9.80
C GLY A 182 3.50 -5.67 8.91
N GLY A 183 3.98 -5.85 7.70
CA GLY A 183 3.36 -6.67 6.67
C GLY A 183 3.68 -6.18 5.26
N ALA A 184 2.93 -6.68 4.29
CA ALA A 184 3.06 -6.31 2.88
C ALA A 184 1.70 -6.33 2.18
N VAL A 185 1.54 -5.48 1.17
CA VAL A 185 0.38 -5.44 0.28
C VAL A 185 0.79 -5.95 -1.09
N ASN A 186 0.04 -6.90 -1.65
CA ASN A 186 0.31 -7.48 -2.95
C ASN A 186 -0.93 -7.44 -3.84
N SER A 187 -0.88 -6.67 -4.91
CA SER A 187 -1.93 -6.61 -5.93
C SER A 187 -1.72 -7.71 -6.96
N ILE A 188 -2.69 -8.59 -7.14
CA ILE A 188 -2.67 -9.66 -8.14
C ILE A 188 -3.37 -9.15 -9.39
N THR A 189 -2.62 -9.04 -10.48
CA THR A 189 -3.11 -8.43 -11.72
C THR A 189 -3.92 -9.40 -12.58
N LYS A 190 -4.86 -8.85 -13.34
CA LYS A 190 -5.62 -9.54 -14.37
C LYS A 190 -4.72 -9.96 -15.52
N LYS A 191 -4.67 -11.26 -15.83
CA LYS A 191 -3.82 -11.82 -16.88
C LYS A 191 -4.62 -12.36 -18.05
N ALA A 192 -4.03 -12.37 -19.25
CA ALA A 192 -4.62 -12.99 -20.42
C ALA A 192 -4.71 -14.51 -20.22
N SER A 193 -5.80 -15.12 -20.73
CA SER A 193 -6.02 -16.57 -20.68
C SER A 193 -6.56 -17.06 -22.02
N THR A 194 -6.11 -18.24 -22.43
CA THR A 194 -6.64 -18.97 -23.59
C THR A 194 -7.93 -19.72 -23.29
N ASP A 195 -8.34 -19.84 -22.03
CA ASP A 195 -9.40 -20.73 -21.58
C ASP A 195 -10.79 -20.12 -21.72
N TYR A 196 -10.88 -18.78 -21.78
CA TYR A 196 -12.15 -18.08 -21.89
C TYR A 196 -12.06 -16.80 -22.71
N GLN A 197 -13.20 -16.33 -23.20
CA GLN A 197 -13.36 -15.08 -23.92
C GLN A 197 -14.49 -14.26 -23.30
N PHE A 198 -14.22 -12.97 -23.03
CA PHE A 198 -15.27 -12.03 -22.62
C PHE A 198 -14.86 -10.59 -22.96
N THR A 199 -15.85 -9.71 -22.94
CA THR A 199 -15.66 -8.26 -22.92
C THR A 199 -16.62 -7.68 -21.90
N ARG A 200 -16.10 -6.95 -20.93
CA ARG A 200 -16.87 -6.22 -19.92
C ARG A 200 -16.62 -4.73 -20.05
N VAL A 201 -17.69 -3.95 -20.02
CA VAL A 201 -17.64 -2.48 -19.99
C VAL A 201 -18.48 -2.01 -18.83
N ASP A 202 -17.86 -1.24 -17.92
CA ASP A 202 -18.57 -0.58 -16.86
C ASP A 202 -18.58 0.93 -17.09
N ALA A 203 -19.73 1.57 -16.93
CA ALA A 203 -19.92 3.02 -17.08
C ALA A 203 -20.64 3.56 -15.84
N GLY A 204 -19.92 4.35 -15.06
CA GLY A 204 -20.39 4.94 -13.81
C GLY A 204 -20.63 6.43 -13.93
N ILE A 205 -21.69 6.91 -13.28
CA ILE A 205 -21.97 8.32 -13.01
C ILE A 205 -22.38 8.48 -11.55
N GLY A 206 -22.18 9.66 -10.98
CA GLY A 206 -22.53 9.88 -9.57
C GLY A 206 -22.68 11.33 -9.21
N THR A 207 -22.89 11.56 -7.91
CA THR A 207 -22.76 12.89 -7.31
C THR A 207 -21.32 13.39 -7.43
N ASP A 208 -21.11 14.68 -7.23
CA ASP A 208 -19.78 15.30 -7.21
C ASP A 208 -19.02 15.10 -8.54
N ASP A 209 -19.75 15.32 -9.64
CA ASP A 209 -19.26 15.19 -11.02
C ASP A 209 -18.47 13.88 -11.29
N TYR A 210 -18.90 12.79 -10.63
CA TYR A 210 -18.28 11.49 -10.79
C TYR A 210 -18.59 10.86 -12.16
N TYR A 211 -17.56 10.54 -12.91
CA TYR A 211 -17.61 9.81 -14.17
C TYR A 211 -16.50 8.76 -14.19
N ARG A 212 -16.86 7.49 -14.41
CA ARG A 212 -15.87 6.42 -14.54
C ARG A 212 -16.28 5.43 -15.62
N VAL A 213 -15.35 5.11 -16.51
CA VAL A 213 -15.53 4.08 -17.55
C VAL A 213 -14.36 3.13 -17.48
N THR A 214 -14.66 1.83 -17.42
CA THR A 214 -13.65 0.78 -17.52
C THR A 214 -14.00 -0.21 -18.62
N LEU A 215 -12.99 -0.77 -19.24
CA LEU A 215 -13.07 -1.90 -20.18
C LEU A 215 -12.19 -3.00 -19.64
N ASP A 216 -12.68 -4.23 -19.64
CA ASP A 216 -11.89 -5.45 -19.44
C ASP A 216 -12.27 -6.46 -20.53
N ALA A 217 -11.32 -6.83 -21.36
CA ALA A 217 -11.56 -7.73 -22.48
C ALA A 217 -10.44 -8.77 -22.59
N ASN A 218 -10.80 -10.05 -22.53
CA ASN A 218 -9.90 -11.17 -22.77
C ASN A 218 -10.27 -11.87 -24.06
N VAL A 219 -9.31 -11.98 -24.97
CA VAL A 219 -9.51 -12.53 -26.31
C VAL A 219 -8.46 -13.59 -26.62
N PRO A 220 -8.81 -14.89 -26.64
CA PRO A 220 -7.96 -15.92 -27.21
C PRO A 220 -7.83 -15.67 -28.72
N LEU A 221 -6.61 -15.43 -29.21
CA LEU A 221 -6.31 -15.25 -30.62
C LEU A 221 -6.11 -16.59 -31.32
N THR A 222 -5.54 -17.55 -30.59
CA THR A 222 -5.35 -18.94 -30.97
C THR A 222 -5.46 -19.82 -29.71
N ASP A 223 -5.42 -21.14 -29.90
CA ASP A 223 -5.38 -22.09 -28.76
C ASP A 223 -4.14 -21.93 -27.85
N THR A 224 -3.15 -21.13 -28.29
CA THR A 224 -1.87 -20.95 -27.58
C THR A 224 -1.54 -19.49 -27.29
N LEU A 225 -2.32 -18.54 -27.75
CA LEU A 225 -2.08 -17.11 -27.60
C LEU A 225 -3.35 -16.37 -27.23
N ALA A 226 -3.33 -15.63 -26.14
CA ALA A 226 -4.41 -14.74 -25.73
C ALA A 226 -3.89 -13.33 -25.46
N LEU A 227 -4.80 -12.35 -25.56
CA LEU A 227 -4.60 -10.97 -25.15
C LEU A 227 -5.71 -10.55 -24.20
N ARG A 228 -5.35 -9.82 -23.12
CA ARG A 228 -6.30 -9.14 -22.26
C ARG A 228 -5.96 -7.66 -22.20
N ALA A 229 -6.96 -6.80 -22.28
CA ALA A 229 -6.81 -5.36 -22.18
C ALA A 229 -7.77 -4.80 -21.13
N ASN A 230 -7.24 -4.02 -20.21
CA ASN A 230 -8.01 -3.25 -19.24
C ASN A 230 -7.74 -1.77 -19.49
N LEU A 231 -8.79 -0.95 -19.61
CA LEU A 231 -8.70 0.50 -19.80
C LEU A 231 -9.53 1.22 -18.74
N LEU A 232 -9.06 2.39 -18.35
CA LEU A 232 -9.69 3.26 -17.36
C LEU A 232 -9.73 4.71 -17.86
N TYR A 233 -10.85 5.36 -17.67
CA TYR A 233 -11.00 6.80 -17.53
C TYR A 233 -11.85 7.10 -16.30
N GLY A 234 -11.40 7.97 -15.44
CA GLY A 234 -12.13 8.43 -14.25
C GLY A 234 -11.94 9.91 -14.01
N TYR A 235 -12.99 10.57 -13.55
CA TYR A 235 -12.98 11.94 -13.04
C TYR A 235 -14.00 12.05 -11.91
N GLU A 236 -13.64 12.77 -10.86
CA GLU A 236 -14.53 13.08 -9.76
C GLU A 236 -14.11 14.37 -9.05
N GLU A 237 -15.08 15.09 -8.49
CA GLU A 237 -14.82 16.09 -7.45
C GLU A 237 -14.83 15.40 -6.08
N VAL A 238 -14.02 15.87 -5.13
CA VAL A 238 -14.06 15.35 -3.75
C VAL A 238 -15.36 15.81 -3.09
N PRO A 239 -16.18 14.89 -2.54
CA PRO A 239 -17.50 15.24 -2.00
C PRO A 239 -17.44 16.40 -0.99
N ASN A 240 -18.28 17.40 -1.22
CA ASN A 240 -18.40 18.62 -0.39
C ASN A 240 -17.08 19.40 -0.19
N ARG A 241 -16.09 19.21 -1.06
CA ARG A 241 -14.77 19.89 -1.01
C ARG A 241 -14.49 20.59 -2.34
N ASN A 242 -15.14 21.75 -2.57
CA ASN A 242 -14.95 22.56 -3.76
C ASN A 242 -13.46 22.77 -4.08
N PHE A 243 -13.08 22.79 -5.37
CA PHE A 243 -11.71 22.94 -5.87
C PHE A 243 -10.78 21.73 -5.68
N SER A 244 -11.28 20.61 -5.16
CA SER A 244 -10.54 19.36 -5.09
C SER A 244 -11.15 18.35 -6.04
N ASP A 245 -10.34 17.81 -6.91
CA ASP A 245 -10.72 16.83 -7.93
C ASP A 245 -9.66 15.73 -8.10
N ARG A 246 -10.07 14.64 -8.73
CA ARG A 246 -9.22 13.49 -9.07
C ARG A 246 -9.51 13.07 -10.50
N GLU A 247 -8.48 12.96 -11.33
CA GLU A 247 -8.58 12.47 -12.71
C GLU A 247 -7.63 11.31 -12.97
N ARG A 248 -8.11 10.29 -13.65
CA ARG A 248 -7.39 9.02 -13.87
C ARG A 248 -7.47 8.59 -15.33
N TYR A 249 -6.32 8.18 -15.88
CA TYR A 249 -6.20 7.51 -17.16
C TYR A 249 -5.36 6.25 -16.98
N GLY A 250 -5.90 5.10 -17.30
CA GLY A 250 -5.21 3.83 -17.11
C GLY A 250 -5.31 2.89 -18.31
N ALA A 251 -4.27 2.12 -18.52
CA ALA A 251 -4.23 1.03 -19.48
C ALA A 251 -3.37 -0.12 -18.96
N ALA A 252 -3.90 -1.34 -18.98
CA ALA A 252 -3.14 -2.54 -18.71
C ALA A 252 -3.37 -3.54 -19.84
N VAL A 253 -2.29 -4.09 -20.39
CA VAL A 253 -2.34 -5.06 -21.46
C VAL A 253 -1.52 -6.28 -21.07
N SER A 254 -2.12 -7.46 -21.16
CA SER A 254 -1.48 -8.74 -20.90
C SER A 254 -1.52 -9.59 -22.17
N ALA A 255 -0.42 -10.31 -22.46
CA ALA A 255 -0.33 -11.29 -23.53
C ALA A 255 0.20 -12.61 -22.95
N ALA A 256 -0.56 -13.69 -23.08
CA ALA A 256 -0.17 -15.03 -22.66
C ALA A 256 0.08 -15.91 -23.87
N PHE A 257 1.27 -16.54 -23.91
CA PHE A 257 1.65 -17.50 -24.95
C PHE A 257 2.02 -18.83 -24.29
N LYS A 258 1.14 -19.85 -24.47
CA LYS A 258 1.26 -21.20 -23.92
C LYS A 258 1.25 -22.24 -25.06
N PRO A 259 2.37 -22.46 -25.75
CA PRO A 259 2.45 -23.41 -26.86
C PRO A 259 2.41 -24.89 -26.42
N SER A 260 2.62 -25.15 -25.13
CA SER A 260 2.57 -26.50 -24.54
C SER A 260 2.38 -26.41 -23.04
N GLU A 261 2.05 -27.53 -22.40
CA GLU A 261 1.98 -27.61 -20.93
C GLU A 261 3.34 -27.39 -20.24
N VAL A 262 4.44 -27.51 -20.99
CA VAL A 262 5.80 -27.33 -20.46
C VAL A 262 6.22 -25.87 -20.42
N PHE A 263 5.66 -25.02 -21.27
CA PHE A 263 6.14 -23.65 -21.43
C PHE A 263 5.01 -22.64 -21.52
N GLU A 264 5.09 -21.59 -20.71
CA GLU A 264 4.22 -20.42 -20.77
C GLU A 264 5.04 -19.13 -20.65
N LEU A 265 4.69 -18.13 -21.44
CA LEU A 265 5.22 -16.78 -21.40
C LEU A 265 4.06 -15.80 -21.21
N VAL A 266 4.14 -14.96 -20.19
CA VAL A 266 3.20 -13.84 -19.96
C VAL A 266 3.98 -12.53 -20.06
N LEU A 267 3.46 -11.59 -20.85
CA LEU A 267 4.00 -10.24 -21.00
C LEU A 267 2.91 -9.23 -20.62
N ASP A 268 3.21 -8.36 -19.67
CA ASP A 268 2.28 -7.34 -19.18
C ASP A 268 2.87 -5.96 -19.37
N TYR A 269 2.03 -5.00 -19.74
CA TYR A 269 2.30 -3.56 -19.71
C TYR A 269 1.22 -2.88 -18.89
N TYR A 270 1.61 -1.97 -18.01
CA TYR A 270 0.71 -1.15 -17.21
C TYR A 270 1.11 0.32 -17.32
N HIS A 271 0.11 1.18 -17.50
CA HIS A 271 0.23 2.64 -17.49
C HIS A 271 -0.88 3.25 -16.67
N LEU A 272 -0.54 4.23 -15.84
CA LEU A 272 -1.50 5.05 -15.11
C LEU A 272 -1.01 6.49 -15.04
N THR A 273 -1.86 7.44 -15.40
CA THR A 273 -1.72 8.87 -15.09
C THR A 273 -2.78 9.24 -14.09
N ALA A 274 -2.39 9.85 -12.99
CA ALA A 274 -3.27 10.41 -11.96
C ALA A 274 -2.96 11.89 -11.77
N ASN A 275 -3.99 12.74 -11.95
CA ASN A 275 -3.89 14.19 -11.76
C ASN A 275 -4.90 14.61 -10.71
N ASP A 276 -4.43 15.17 -9.62
CA ASP A 276 -5.26 15.56 -8.48
C ASP A 276 -5.10 17.04 -8.14
N ALA A 277 -6.17 17.63 -7.67
CA ALA A 277 -6.16 18.88 -6.91
C ALA A 277 -6.53 18.55 -5.45
N PRO A 278 -5.56 18.14 -4.62
CA PRO A 278 -5.87 17.55 -3.32
C PRO A 278 -6.20 18.58 -2.26
N ASP A 279 -7.08 18.19 -1.33
CA ASP A 279 -7.38 18.89 -0.09
C ASP A 279 -6.55 18.32 1.07
N LEU A 280 -5.73 19.14 1.70
CA LEU A 280 -4.94 18.71 2.88
C LEU A 280 -5.76 18.64 4.18
N GLY A 281 -7.06 18.99 4.13
CA GLY A 281 -7.97 18.80 5.24
C GLY A 281 -7.98 19.91 6.29
N GLY A 282 -8.31 19.51 7.51
CA GLY A 282 -8.61 20.41 8.60
C GLY A 282 -7.39 20.88 9.38
N TYR A 283 -7.61 21.89 10.16
CA TYR A 283 -6.66 22.48 11.09
C TYR A 283 -7.02 22.09 12.53
N VAL A 284 -6.00 21.84 13.35
CA VAL A 284 -6.18 21.42 14.73
C VAL A 284 -5.87 22.59 15.67
N PRO A 285 -6.85 23.10 16.44
CA PRO A 285 -6.61 24.14 17.43
C PRO A 285 -5.79 23.59 18.62
N ARG A 286 -5.03 24.45 19.28
CA ARG A 286 -4.35 24.10 20.53
C ARG A 286 -5.29 24.24 21.74
N PRO A 287 -5.04 23.50 22.83
CA PRO A 287 -5.91 23.55 24.00
C PRO A 287 -5.90 24.91 24.66
N THR A 288 -6.98 25.22 25.34
CA THR A 288 -7.17 26.46 26.08
C THR A 288 -6.84 26.33 27.58
N GLY A 289 -6.51 25.13 28.06
CA GLY A 289 -6.27 24.88 29.49
C GLY A 289 -4.79 24.86 29.86
N THR A 290 -4.47 25.30 31.08
CA THR A 290 -3.09 25.36 31.64
C THR A 290 -2.85 24.43 32.81
N GLY A 291 -3.77 23.52 33.12
CA GLY A 291 -3.67 22.63 34.27
C GLY A 291 -4.24 21.24 34.01
N PRO A 292 -3.88 20.26 34.84
CA PRO A 292 -4.32 18.86 34.65
C PRO A 292 -5.84 18.65 34.73
N ASP A 293 -6.56 19.59 35.33
CA ASP A 293 -8.02 19.54 35.47
C ASP A 293 -8.78 20.23 34.30
N ASP A 294 -8.05 21.02 33.47
CA ASP A 294 -8.61 21.76 32.32
C ASP A 294 -8.14 21.20 30.96
N VAL A 295 -7.61 19.99 30.98
CA VAL A 295 -6.98 19.40 29.79
C VAL A 295 -8.02 19.12 28.72
N THR A 296 -8.04 19.95 27.67
CA THR A 296 -8.72 19.63 26.42
C THR A 296 -7.74 18.98 25.48
N VAL A 297 -8.14 17.85 24.93
CA VAL A 297 -7.43 17.19 23.83
C VAL A 297 -7.42 18.16 22.64
N TYR A 298 -6.31 18.21 21.89
CA TYR A 298 -6.28 18.92 20.61
C TYR A 298 -7.19 18.21 19.61
N GLU A 299 -8.33 18.80 19.30
CA GLU A 299 -9.30 18.29 18.34
C GLU A 299 -9.38 19.16 17.10
N PRO A 300 -9.77 18.58 15.96
CA PRO A 300 -9.95 19.37 14.74
C PRO A 300 -11.00 20.47 14.96
N TRP A 301 -10.78 21.60 14.34
CA TRP A 301 -11.77 22.65 14.25
C TRP A 301 -12.89 22.22 13.31
N ASP A 302 -14.13 22.36 13.74
CA ASP A 302 -15.29 22.06 12.92
C ASP A 302 -15.38 23.04 11.73
N ASP A 303 -15.90 22.55 10.59
CA ASP A 303 -16.18 23.33 9.38
C ASP A 303 -14.95 24.07 8.80
N VAL A 304 -13.77 23.45 8.80
CA VAL A 304 -12.62 24.03 8.11
C VAL A 304 -12.87 24.04 6.60
N PRO A 305 -12.84 25.23 5.97
CA PRO A 305 -13.03 25.31 4.52
C PRO A 305 -11.88 24.63 3.78
N ASN A 306 -12.15 24.19 2.57
CA ASN A 306 -11.06 23.85 1.64
C ASN A 306 -10.27 25.13 1.33
N TYR A 307 -8.95 25.09 1.47
CA TYR A 307 -8.02 26.18 1.21
C TYR A 307 -6.99 25.87 0.11
N THR A 308 -7.20 24.79 -0.65
CA THR A 308 -6.43 24.47 -1.85
C THR A 308 -6.32 25.68 -2.75
N GLN A 309 -5.15 26.05 -3.19
CA GLN A 309 -4.93 27.25 -4.00
C GLN A 309 -5.07 26.94 -5.49
N ASN A 310 -5.48 27.92 -6.27
CA ASN A 310 -5.48 27.83 -7.72
C ASN A 310 -4.06 27.51 -8.22
N GLY A 311 -3.87 26.33 -8.80
CA GLY A 311 -2.57 25.84 -9.27
C GLY A 311 -1.88 24.89 -8.33
N ASP A 312 -2.46 24.53 -7.18
CA ASP A 312 -2.05 23.36 -6.43
C ASP A 312 -2.35 22.10 -7.26
N PHE A 313 -1.46 21.12 -7.21
CA PHE A 313 -1.57 19.87 -7.96
C PHE A 313 -0.80 18.74 -7.28
N LEU A 314 -1.20 17.53 -7.55
CA LEU A 314 -0.47 16.29 -7.31
C LEU A 314 -0.64 15.43 -8.56
N ASP A 315 0.41 15.31 -9.34
CA ASP A 315 0.41 14.55 -10.59
C ASP A 315 1.36 13.36 -10.44
N SER A 316 0.90 12.18 -10.86
CA SER A 316 1.75 10.99 -10.91
C SER A 316 1.54 10.19 -12.19
N ASP A 317 2.63 9.66 -12.73
CA ASP A 317 2.65 8.76 -13.88
C ASP A 317 3.38 7.47 -13.50
N VAL A 318 2.86 6.35 -13.98
CA VAL A 318 3.44 5.01 -13.79
C VAL A 318 3.48 4.29 -15.11
N ASP A 319 4.65 3.77 -15.49
CA ASP A 319 4.83 2.90 -16.63
C ASP A 319 5.60 1.65 -16.22
N THR A 320 5.04 0.45 -16.44
CA THR A 320 5.72 -0.79 -16.11
C THR A 320 5.58 -1.84 -17.21
N VAL A 321 6.64 -2.60 -17.42
CA VAL A 321 6.65 -3.80 -18.27
C VAL A 321 7.09 -4.99 -17.42
N THR A 322 6.32 -6.07 -17.46
CA THR A 322 6.64 -7.31 -16.73
C THR A 322 6.61 -8.49 -17.70
N GLY A 323 7.65 -9.33 -17.66
CA GLY A 323 7.71 -10.60 -18.38
C GLY A 323 7.84 -11.75 -17.40
N ARG A 324 7.04 -12.81 -17.57
CA ARG A 324 7.10 -14.03 -16.78
C ARG A 324 7.22 -15.24 -17.68
N ILE A 325 8.16 -16.12 -17.36
CA ILE A 325 8.38 -17.39 -18.04
C ILE A 325 8.16 -18.51 -17.05
N TYR A 326 7.27 -19.43 -17.38
CA TYR A 326 7.03 -20.65 -16.63
C TYR A 326 7.51 -21.83 -17.44
N ILE A 327 8.31 -22.72 -16.82
CA ILE A 327 8.79 -23.97 -17.42
C ILE A 327 8.48 -25.09 -16.44
N THR A 328 7.56 -25.99 -16.83
CA THR A 328 7.14 -27.17 -16.05
C THR A 328 7.54 -28.44 -16.81
N PRO A 329 8.80 -28.91 -16.69
CA PRO A 329 9.31 -30.02 -17.49
C PRO A 329 8.68 -31.36 -17.11
N PHE A 330 8.17 -31.50 -15.89
CA PHE A 330 7.43 -32.63 -15.36
C PHE A 330 6.63 -32.23 -14.14
N ASP A 331 5.62 -33.01 -13.78
CA ASP A 331 4.72 -32.74 -12.66
C ASP A 331 5.49 -32.54 -11.35
N GLY A 332 5.07 -31.58 -10.54
CA GLY A 332 5.71 -31.21 -9.29
C GLY A 332 7.02 -30.41 -9.40
N PHE A 333 7.42 -29.99 -10.62
CA PHE A 333 8.63 -29.19 -10.78
C PHE A 333 8.40 -28.03 -11.75
N THR A 334 8.51 -26.80 -11.26
CA THR A 334 8.31 -25.59 -12.07
C THR A 334 9.46 -24.61 -11.87
N ILE A 335 9.97 -24.07 -12.95
CA ILE A 335 10.91 -22.94 -12.97
C ILE A 335 10.14 -21.70 -13.37
N VAL A 336 10.27 -20.63 -12.60
CA VAL A 336 9.65 -19.34 -12.90
C VAL A 336 10.73 -18.27 -12.94
N ASN A 337 10.77 -17.50 -14.04
CA ASN A 337 11.55 -16.27 -14.10
C ASN A 337 10.63 -15.09 -14.36
N SER A 338 10.65 -14.13 -13.45
CA SER A 338 9.88 -12.89 -13.54
C SER A 338 10.83 -11.70 -13.66
N THR A 339 10.61 -10.85 -14.66
CA THR A 339 11.39 -9.63 -14.89
C THR A 339 10.45 -8.46 -14.98
N ARG A 340 10.71 -7.39 -14.20
CA ARG A 340 9.95 -6.15 -14.26
C ARG A 340 10.90 -4.96 -14.40
N TYR A 341 10.54 -4.05 -15.26
CA TYR A 341 11.09 -2.71 -15.37
C TYR A 341 9.97 -1.69 -15.21
N GLY A 342 10.22 -0.63 -14.47
CA GLY A 342 9.24 0.43 -14.27
C GLY A 342 9.88 1.79 -14.10
N GLU A 343 9.14 2.80 -14.54
CA GLU A 343 9.41 4.21 -14.31
C GLU A 343 8.17 4.83 -13.66
N THR A 344 8.38 5.64 -12.63
CA THR A 344 7.31 6.43 -12.01
C THR A 344 7.75 7.85 -11.78
N SER A 345 6.82 8.77 -11.93
CA SER A 345 7.00 10.16 -11.52
C SER A 345 5.89 10.58 -10.56
N ASN A 346 6.24 11.43 -9.60
CA ASN A 346 5.30 12.03 -8.68
C ASN A 346 5.73 13.46 -8.40
N GLY A 347 4.93 14.43 -8.83
CA GLY A 347 5.19 15.85 -8.64
C GLY A 347 4.03 16.55 -7.96
N TYR A 348 4.32 17.42 -6.98
CA TYR A 348 3.24 18.15 -6.31
C TYR A 348 3.69 19.51 -5.82
N VAL A 349 2.75 20.44 -5.83
CA VAL A 349 2.80 21.71 -5.11
C VAL A 349 1.47 21.89 -4.42
N LEU A 350 1.48 21.86 -3.09
CA LEU A 350 0.28 21.84 -2.26
C LEU A 350 0.32 22.95 -1.21
N THR A 351 -0.84 23.35 -0.77
CA THR A 351 -1.01 24.32 0.32
C THR A 351 -1.42 23.60 1.59
N GLY A 352 -0.60 23.73 2.62
CA GLY A 352 -0.88 23.29 3.98
C GLY A 352 -1.07 24.47 4.93
N LEU A 353 -1.37 24.17 6.18
CA LEU A 353 -1.60 25.14 7.24
C LEU A 353 -0.44 25.17 8.25
N ARG A 354 -0.22 26.33 8.83
CA ARG A 354 0.67 26.55 9.98
C ARG A 354 0.09 27.57 10.94
N GLY A 355 0.51 27.51 12.19
CA GLY A 355 0.13 28.47 13.20
C GLY A 355 -1.05 28.00 14.04
N GLY A 356 -1.91 28.94 14.48
CA GLY A 356 -3.04 28.66 15.35
C GLY A 356 -2.65 28.38 16.81
N ALA A 357 -1.41 28.62 17.23
CA ALA A 357 -1.01 28.45 18.63
C ALA A 357 -1.82 29.36 19.55
N TYR A 358 -2.32 28.80 20.64
CA TYR A 358 -3.03 29.53 21.67
C TYR A 358 -2.04 30.22 22.65
N ASP A 359 -2.27 31.49 22.96
CA ASP A 359 -1.56 32.22 23.97
C ASP A 359 -2.48 32.40 25.20
N PRO A 360 -2.24 31.65 26.28
CA PRO A 360 -3.07 31.74 27.48
C PRO A 360 -2.93 33.09 28.23
N ALA A 361 -1.88 33.87 27.94
CA ALA A 361 -1.68 35.15 28.59
C ALA A 361 -2.59 36.26 28.04
N THR A 362 -2.96 36.15 26.79
CA THR A 362 -3.81 37.11 26.06
C THR A 362 -5.19 36.56 25.70
N ASP A 363 -5.42 35.27 25.94
CA ASP A 363 -6.64 34.55 25.52
C ASP A 363 -6.89 34.70 24.01
N THR A 364 -5.84 34.63 23.20
CA THR A 364 -5.89 34.76 21.75
C THR A 364 -5.17 33.62 21.06
N TYR A 365 -5.43 33.47 19.79
CA TYR A 365 -4.73 32.50 18.92
C TYR A 365 -3.81 33.20 17.93
N ALA A 366 -2.65 32.63 17.68
CA ALA A 366 -1.88 33.06 16.53
C ALA A 366 -2.68 32.80 15.25
N PRO A 367 -2.66 33.72 14.28
CA PRO A 367 -3.34 33.51 13.00
C PRO A 367 -2.87 32.22 12.33
N VAL A 368 -3.81 31.50 11.72
CA VAL A 368 -3.49 30.37 10.84
C VAL A 368 -3.01 30.90 9.50
N THR A 369 -1.88 30.40 9.06
CA THR A 369 -1.23 30.80 7.81
C THR A 369 -1.16 29.66 6.81
N LEU A 370 -1.17 30.01 5.53
CA LEU A 370 -0.91 29.06 4.46
C LEU A 370 0.59 28.79 4.33
N SER A 371 0.95 27.53 4.11
CA SER A 371 2.32 27.10 3.85
C SER A 371 2.37 26.25 2.57
N THR A 372 3.46 26.35 1.81
CA THR A 372 3.64 25.53 0.62
C THR A 372 4.39 24.25 0.99
N HIS A 373 3.89 23.13 0.49
CA HIS A 373 4.53 21.83 0.47
C HIS A 373 4.78 21.46 -0.98
N GLN A 374 5.93 20.91 -1.30
CA GLN A 374 6.29 20.56 -2.67
C GLN A 374 7.29 19.43 -2.69
N GLY A 375 7.33 18.72 -3.78
CA GLY A 375 8.31 17.71 -4.09
C GLY A 375 8.14 17.24 -5.52
N ASN A 376 9.22 16.74 -6.07
CA ASN A 376 9.27 16.08 -7.36
C ASN A 376 10.13 14.83 -7.20
N GLN A 377 9.57 13.67 -7.53
CA GLN A 377 10.27 12.41 -7.43
C GLN A 377 10.18 11.66 -8.76
N GLU A 378 11.33 11.17 -9.23
CA GLU A 378 11.42 10.23 -10.35
C GLU A 378 12.01 8.93 -9.81
N VAL A 379 11.39 7.81 -10.15
CA VAL A 379 11.84 6.47 -9.77
C VAL A 379 12.01 5.61 -11.00
N GLU A 380 13.19 5.00 -11.13
CA GLU A 380 13.47 3.99 -12.14
C GLU A 380 13.86 2.69 -11.42
N TYR A 381 13.24 1.57 -11.79
CA TYR A 381 13.56 0.31 -11.14
C TYR A 381 13.55 -0.88 -12.09
N PHE A 382 14.40 -1.83 -11.77
CA PHE A 382 14.50 -3.13 -12.42
C PHE A 382 14.51 -4.22 -11.36
N VAL A 383 13.74 -5.28 -11.56
CA VAL A 383 13.78 -6.49 -10.75
C VAL A 383 13.74 -7.71 -11.64
N ASN A 384 14.59 -8.69 -11.35
CA ASN A 384 14.53 -10.04 -11.94
C ASN A 384 14.56 -11.07 -10.81
N GLN A 385 13.57 -11.93 -10.79
CA GLN A 385 13.41 -12.98 -9.80
C GLN A 385 13.38 -14.33 -10.52
N PHE A 386 14.20 -15.27 -10.03
CA PHE A 386 14.28 -16.64 -10.52
C PHE A 386 13.89 -17.59 -9.40
N ASN A 387 12.91 -18.44 -9.64
CA ASN A 387 12.40 -19.42 -8.69
C ASN A 387 12.40 -20.82 -9.27
N VAL A 388 12.74 -21.78 -8.43
CA VAL A 388 12.58 -23.22 -8.69
C VAL A 388 11.64 -23.75 -7.62
N LEU A 389 10.46 -24.20 -8.03
CA LEU A 389 9.46 -24.81 -7.18
C LEU A 389 9.51 -26.33 -7.38
N GLY A 390 9.57 -27.08 -6.29
CA GLY A 390 9.62 -28.52 -6.31
C GLY A 390 8.65 -29.15 -5.31
N GLU A 391 7.70 -29.93 -5.79
CA GLU A 391 6.86 -30.80 -4.97
C GLU A 391 7.34 -32.23 -5.11
N PHE A 392 7.78 -32.83 -4.02
CA PHE A 392 8.31 -34.20 -4.02
C PHE A 392 8.15 -34.88 -2.67
N ALA A 393 8.20 -36.20 -2.66
CA ALA A 393 8.10 -37.01 -1.46
C ALA A 393 9.44 -37.66 -1.07
N THR A 394 9.78 -37.60 0.22
CA THR A 394 10.86 -38.39 0.83
C THR A 394 10.26 -39.44 1.77
N GLY A 395 9.93 -40.60 1.23
CA GLY A 395 9.17 -41.62 1.95
C GLY A 395 7.70 -41.22 2.10
N ALA A 396 7.26 -41.01 3.34
CA ALA A 396 5.89 -40.56 3.65
C ALA A 396 5.79 -39.04 3.82
N VAL A 397 6.87 -38.30 3.70
CA VAL A 397 6.95 -36.86 3.94
C VAL A 397 6.87 -36.14 2.61
N LEU A 398 5.93 -35.21 2.46
CA LEU A 398 5.79 -34.36 1.29
C LEU A 398 6.50 -33.03 1.51
N HIS A 399 7.26 -32.59 0.50
CA HIS A 399 8.00 -31.33 0.50
C HIS A 399 7.45 -30.40 -0.57
N ASN A 400 7.26 -29.11 -0.25
CA ASN A 400 7.05 -28.02 -1.18
C ASN A 400 8.24 -27.06 -1.06
N LEU A 401 9.29 -27.34 -1.82
CA LEU A 401 10.56 -26.61 -1.78
C LEU A 401 10.56 -25.46 -2.77
N ILE A 402 11.01 -24.30 -2.33
CA ILE A 402 11.28 -23.13 -3.18
C ILE A 402 12.74 -22.74 -3.00
N LEU A 403 13.46 -22.67 -4.12
CA LEU A 403 14.80 -22.09 -4.19
C LEU A 403 14.75 -20.88 -5.10
N GLY A 404 15.26 -19.75 -4.66
CA GLY A 404 15.18 -18.53 -5.44
C GLY A 404 16.41 -17.64 -5.35
N ALA A 405 16.53 -16.81 -6.38
CA ALA A 405 17.47 -15.69 -6.44
C ALA A 405 16.77 -14.48 -7.04
N GLU A 406 17.10 -13.29 -6.55
CA GLU A 406 16.55 -12.03 -7.04
C GLU A 406 17.65 -11.00 -7.17
N TYR A 407 17.60 -10.24 -8.25
CA TYR A 407 18.38 -9.01 -8.41
C TYR A 407 17.43 -7.85 -8.59
N SER A 408 17.63 -6.80 -7.83
CA SER A 408 16.89 -5.54 -7.98
C SER A 408 17.84 -4.35 -8.01
N ASN A 409 17.46 -3.35 -8.80
CA ASN A 409 18.11 -2.05 -8.86
C ASN A 409 17.02 -0.99 -8.81
N LEU A 410 17.08 -0.13 -7.82
CA LEU A 410 16.14 0.97 -7.60
C LEU A 410 16.93 2.27 -7.58
N GLN A 411 16.56 3.21 -8.43
CA GLN A 411 17.10 4.56 -8.45
C GLN A 411 15.97 5.56 -8.20
N VAL A 412 16.23 6.54 -7.33
CA VAL A 412 15.27 7.59 -6.97
C VAL A 412 15.95 8.95 -6.99
N ALA A 413 15.42 9.84 -7.81
CA ALA A 413 15.79 11.25 -7.83
C ALA A 413 14.69 12.07 -7.17
N ASN A 414 15.00 12.71 -6.04
CA ASN A 414 14.10 13.63 -5.36
C ASN A 414 14.55 15.07 -5.62
N GLY A 415 13.58 15.93 -5.88
CA GLY A 415 13.82 17.34 -6.14
C GLY A 415 12.68 18.23 -5.65
N THR A 416 12.79 19.48 -6.01
CA THR A 416 11.80 20.51 -5.69
C THR A 416 11.46 21.31 -6.93
N TYR A 417 10.36 22.09 -6.86
CA TYR A 417 10.02 23.09 -7.88
C TYR A 417 10.60 24.45 -7.49
N ASP A 418 11.00 25.22 -8.48
CA ASP A 418 11.32 26.64 -8.29
C ASP A 418 10.01 27.44 -8.21
N LEU A 419 9.68 27.90 -7.00
CA LEU A 419 8.45 28.61 -6.71
C LEU A 419 8.70 30.10 -6.53
N THR A 420 7.96 30.92 -7.28
CA THR A 420 7.89 32.37 -7.05
C THR A 420 6.51 32.75 -6.60
N ALA A 421 6.38 33.20 -5.35
CA ALA A 421 5.12 33.73 -4.82
C ALA A 421 4.86 35.13 -5.36
N ASN A 422 3.72 35.33 -6.02
CA ASN A 422 3.32 36.58 -6.66
C ASN A 422 2.18 37.29 -5.94
N GLY A 423 1.55 36.64 -4.94
CA GLY A 423 0.44 37.19 -4.17
C GLY A 423 0.90 38.21 -3.13
N ALA A 424 0.04 39.17 -2.81
CA ALA A 424 0.27 40.12 -1.74
C ALA A 424 0.01 39.47 -0.38
N THR A 425 1.00 39.46 0.50
CA THR A 425 0.83 39.02 1.90
C THR A 425 -0.12 39.95 2.65
N ASN A 426 -0.93 39.39 3.54
CA ASN A 426 -2.00 40.13 4.26
C ASN A 426 -1.79 40.20 5.75
N CYS A 427 -0.72 39.62 6.25
CA CYS A 427 -0.36 39.64 7.68
C CYS A 427 1.14 39.54 7.90
N VAL A 428 1.54 39.72 9.15
CA VAL A 428 2.91 39.52 9.61
C VAL A 428 2.88 38.59 10.80
N THR A 429 3.63 37.49 10.73
CA THR A 429 3.68 36.50 11.82
C THR A 429 5.09 36.31 12.35
N ALA A 430 5.21 35.89 13.61
CA ALA A 430 6.48 35.53 14.21
C ALA A 430 6.88 34.10 13.79
N GLY A 431 8.12 33.93 13.38
CA GLY A 431 8.71 32.63 13.05
C GLY A 431 10.14 32.50 13.59
N ARG A 432 10.80 31.36 13.34
CA ARG A 432 12.20 31.13 13.78
C ARG A 432 13.20 32.21 13.33
N GLY A 433 12.91 32.92 12.24
CA GLY A 433 13.71 34.02 11.69
C GLY A 433 13.27 35.42 12.13
N GLY A 434 12.29 35.55 13.03
CA GLY A 434 11.69 36.83 13.43
C GLY A 434 10.34 37.09 12.73
N LEU A 435 9.94 38.35 12.65
CA LEU A 435 8.68 38.77 12.00
C LEU A 435 8.84 38.68 10.48
N SER A 436 7.90 37.99 9.81
CA SER A 436 7.87 37.87 8.35
C SER A 436 6.46 38.07 7.79
N PRO A 437 6.32 38.66 6.58
CA PRO A 437 5.06 38.72 5.85
C PRO A 437 4.55 37.31 5.55
N ASN A 438 3.21 37.13 5.62
CA ASN A 438 2.59 35.81 5.45
C ASN A 438 1.17 35.93 4.85
N TYR A 439 0.58 34.76 4.57
CA TYR A 439 -0.78 34.60 4.06
C TYR A 439 -1.66 34.04 5.18
N CYS A 440 -2.33 34.90 5.95
CA CYS A 440 -3.24 34.48 7.01
C CYS A 440 -4.63 34.19 6.47
N ILE A 441 -5.25 33.14 6.96
CA ILE A 441 -6.64 32.77 6.66
C ILE A 441 -7.57 32.96 7.84
N THR A 442 -7.06 33.14 9.05
CA THR A 442 -7.82 33.47 10.25
C THR A 442 -7.29 34.71 10.92
N ASP A 443 -8.15 35.38 11.70
CA ASP A 443 -7.77 36.40 12.68
C ASP A 443 -7.33 35.76 14.03
N GLU A 444 -7.00 36.58 15.01
CA GLU A 444 -6.63 36.18 16.39
C GLU A 444 -7.77 35.53 17.19
N ASN A 445 -9.01 35.63 16.69
CA ASN A 445 -10.21 35.00 17.26
C ASN A 445 -10.60 33.72 16.50
N ARG A 446 -9.77 33.24 15.58
CA ARG A 446 -10.01 32.09 14.70
C ARG A 446 -11.12 32.28 13.65
N ASN A 447 -11.60 33.49 13.43
CA ASN A 447 -12.57 33.72 12.36
C ASN A 447 -11.85 33.65 11.01
N VAL A 448 -12.42 32.92 10.05
CA VAL A 448 -11.94 32.90 8.65
C VAL A 448 -12.18 34.29 8.06
N ILE A 449 -11.12 34.91 7.53
CA ILE A 449 -11.15 36.31 7.05
C ILE A 449 -11.41 36.44 5.55
N PHE A 450 -11.62 35.32 4.85
CA PHE A 450 -11.91 35.27 3.42
C PHE A 450 -13.27 34.63 3.14
N GLY A 451 -13.90 35.02 2.05
CA GLY A 451 -15.03 34.30 1.49
C GLY A 451 -14.60 33.00 0.83
N GLU A 452 -15.53 32.08 0.69
CA GLU A 452 -15.32 30.74 0.16
C GLU A 452 -14.56 30.72 -1.18
N ASN A 453 -14.85 31.61 -2.11
CA ASN A 453 -14.18 31.69 -3.40
C ASN A 453 -12.88 32.50 -3.38
N GLU A 454 -12.66 33.35 -2.38
CA GLU A 454 -11.48 34.20 -2.30
C GLU A 454 -10.28 33.47 -1.72
N ILE A 455 -10.54 32.52 -0.82
CA ILE A 455 -9.50 31.75 -0.12
C ILE A 455 -8.59 30.98 -1.09
N HIS A 456 -9.12 30.54 -2.24
CA HIS A 456 -8.37 29.77 -3.26
C HIS A 456 -7.44 30.60 -4.13
N SER A 457 -7.42 31.92 -3.95
CA SER A 457 -6.62 32.85 -4.78
C SER A 457 -5.61 33.67 -3.97
N ILE A 458 -5.45 33.39 -2.69
CA ILE A 458 -4.59 34.15 -1.77
C ILE A 458 -3.11 33.97 -2.15
N VAL A 459 -2.68 32.71 -2.38
CA VAL A 459 -1.31 32.41 -2.78
C VAL A 459 -1.28 32.20 -4.28
N GLN A 460 -0.69 33.19 -4.99
CA GLN A 460 -0.41 33.07 -6.42
C GLN A 460 1.03 32.64 -6.60
N ARG A 461 1.25 31.63 -7.43
CA ARG A 461 2.59 31.06 -7.65
C ARG A 461 2.89 30.93 -9.14
N THR A 462 4.14 31.20 -9.50
CA THR A 462 4.74 30.72 -10.75
C THR A 462 5.56 29.50 -10.37
N ILE A 463 5.35 28.38 -11.05
CA ILE A 463 5.98 27.09 -10.79
C ILE A 463 6.84 26.77 -11.99
N ALA A 464 8.08 26.43 -11.76
CA ALA A 464 9.04 25.94 -12.75
C ALA A 464 9.76 24.71 -12.19
N ASP A 465 10.32 23.89 -13.06
CA ASP A 465 11.15 22.76 -12.65
C ASP A 465 12.35 23.28 -11.86
N GLY A 466 12.60 22.69 -10.72
CA GLY A 466 13.71 23.03 -9.84
C GLY A 466 14.87 22.07 -9.95
N SER A 467 15.65 21.93 -8.88
CA SER A 467 16.85 21.08 -8.86
C SER A 467 16.55 19.74 -8.19
N VAL A 468 17.35 18.73 -8.55
CA VAL A 468 17.41 17.47 -7.81
C VAL A 468 18.23 17.69 -6.54
N ASP A 469 17.65 17.39 -5.38
CA ASP A 469 18.27 17.55 -4.07
C ASP A 469 18.94 16.27 -3.60
N SER A 470 18.42 15.10 -4.02
CA SER A 470 18.94 13.78 -3.68
C SER A 470 18.78 12.83 -4.86
N ASP A 471 19.86 12.16 -5.22
CA ASP A 471 19.90 11.09 -6.22
C ASP A 471 20.50 9.86 -5.57
N TRP A 472 19.67 8.84 -5.29
CA TRP A 472 20.12 7.64 -4.63
C TRP A 472 19.77 6.37 -5.39
N GLN A 473 20.55 5.35 -5.15
CA GLN A 473 20.43 4.04 -5.78
C GLN A 473 20.64 2.92 -4.76
N VAL A 474 19.82 1.88 -4.85
CA VAL A 474 20.01 0.62 -4.13
C VAL A 474 20.05 -0.53 -5.10
N GLU A 475 21.18 -1.22 -5.14
CA GLU A 475 21.32 -2.51 -5.82
C GLU A 475 21.22 -3.63 -4.77
N THR A 476 20.43 -4.66 -5.03
CA THR A 476 20.28 -5.79 -4.11
C THR A 476 20.40 -7.12 -4.87
N LEU A 477 21.21 -8.01 -4.34
CA LEU A 477 21.27 -9.41 -4.75
C LEU A 477 20.77 -10.28 -3.61
N SER A 478 19.73 -11.06 -3.87
CA SER A 478 19.10 -11.92 -2.88
C SER A 478 19.19 -13.38 -3.27
N VAL A 479 19.30 -14.24 -2.26
CA VAL A 479 19.17 -15.69 -2.40
C VAL A 479 18.33 -16.23 -1.25
N TYR A 480 17.47 -17.21 -1.54
CA TYR A 480 16.58 -17.76 -0.54
C TYR A 480 16.23 -19.22 -0.80
N ALA A 481 15.88 -19.89 0.30
CA ALA A 481 15.37 -21.25 0.29
C ALA A 481 14.25 -21.37 1.32
N MET A 482 13.13 -21.98 0.92
CA MET A 482 11.96 -22.22 1.77
C MET A 482 11.46 -23.63 1.53
N ASP A 483 11.01 -24.30 2.57
CA ASP A 483 10.36 -25.60 2.47
C ASP A 483 9.13 -25.65 3.38
N THR A 484 8.03 -26.14 2.83
CA THR A 484 6.85 -26.52 3.58
C THR A 484 6.76 -28.04 3.56
N VAL A 485 6.90 -28.65 4.72
CA VAL A 485 7.05 -30.08 4.91
C VAL A 485 5.80 -30.64 5.60
N ASP A 486 5.06 -31.49 4.90
CA ASP A 486 3.96 -32.26 5.47
C ASP A 486 4.48 -33.61 5.98
N PHE A 487 4.62 -33.73 7.29
CA PHE A 487 5.00 -35.00 7.92
C PHE A 487 3.85 -36.02 7.92
N THR A 488 2.65 -35.54 8.03
CA THR A 488 1.40 -36.26 8.00
C THR A 488 0.28 -35.33 7.52
N ASP A 489 -0.91 -35.86 7.25
CA ASP A 489 -2.08 -35.05 6.87
C ASP A 489 -2.50 -34.03 7.95
N TRP A 490 -2.04 -34.20 9.19
CA TRP A 490 -2.39 -33.34 10.32
C TRP A 490 -1.22 -32.52 10.87
N LEU A 491 0.02 -32.72 10.41
CA LEU A 491 1.23 -32.02 10.91
C LEU A 491 2.07 -31.51 9.76
N SER A 492 2.19 -30.19 9.68
CA SER A 492 3.10 -29.49 8.76
C SER A 492 4.12 -28.65 9.54
N VAL A 493 5.31 -28.49 8.95
CA VAL A 493 6.36 -27.57 9.39
C VAL A 493 6.79 -26.77 8.19
N HIS A 494 6.95 -25.46 8.36
CA HIS A 494 7.45 -24.58 7.32
C HIS A 494 8.64 -23.80 7.86
N GLY A 495 9.54 -23.46 6.95
CA GLY A 495 10.68 -22.64 7.28
C GLY A 495 11.36 -22.10 6.03
N GLY A 496 12.03 -20.98 6.19
CA GLY A 496 12.79 -20.36 5.11
C GLY A 496 13.84 -19.40 5.64
N ILE A 497 14.84 -19.19 4.79
CA ILE A 497 15.91 -18.23 5.03
C ILE A 497 16.15 -17.44 3.76
N ARG A 498 16.41 -16.16 3.90
CA ARG A 498 16.74 -15.23 2.81
C ARG A 498 17.91 -14.36 3.24
N MET A 499 18.80 -14.11 2.29
CA MET A 499 19.86 -13.11 2.39
C MET A 499 19.66 -12.06 1.30
N ASP A 500 19.67 -10.80 1.69
CA ASP A 500 19.64 -9.64 0.80
C ASP A 500 20.97 -8.88 0.96
N ALA A 501 21.90 -9.05 0.04
CA ALA A 501 23.13 -8.28 0.00
C ALA A 501 22.89 -7.00 -0.84
N PHE A 502 23.01 -5.84 -0.23
CA PHE A 502 22.73 -4.58 -0.91
C PHE A 502 23.92 -3.61 -0.90
N SER A 503 23.92 -2.73 -1.89
CA SER A 503 24.79 -1.57 -1.99
C SER A 503 23.91 -0.33 -2.20
N TYR A 504 24.02 0.62 -1.29
CA TYR A 504 23.33 1.91 -1.35
C TYR A 504 24.34 3.02 -1.66
N SER A 505 23.97 3.92 -2.56
CA SER A 505 24.67 5.18 -2.81
C SER A 505 23.67 6.33 -2.88
N ASN A 506 24.04 7.50 -2.39
CA ASN A 506 23.23 8.72 -2.45
C ASN A 506 24.12 9.94 -2.67
N VAL A 507 23.69 10.84 -3.53
CA VAL A 507 24.32 12.13 -3.76
C VAL A 507 23.35 13.21 -3.33
N VAL A 508 23.62 13.84 -2.20
CA VAL A 508 22.80 14.92 -1.64
C VAL A 508 23.36 16.27 -2.01
N THR A 509 22.52 17.14 -2.58
CA THR A 509 22.84 18.54 -2.89
C THR A 509 22.08 19.45 -1.94
N SER A 510 22.77 20.08 -1.00
CA SER A 510 22.18 21.03 -0.07
C SER A 510 22.90 22.37 -0.12
N ARG A 511 22.15 23.44 -0.43
CA ARG A 511 22.69 24.83 -0.52
C ARG A 511 23.95 24.95 -1.39
N GLY A 512 23.98 24.17 -2.48
CA GLY A 512 25.12 24.15 -3.43
C GLY A 512 26.31 23.30 -2.99
N THR A 513 26.24 22.62 -1.88
CA THR A 513 27.22 21.60 -1.45
C THR A 513 26.73 20.23 -1.86
N VAL A 514 27.56 19.46 -2.53
CA VAL A 514 27.31 18.10 -2.97
C VAL A 514 28.04 17.12 -2.05
N THR A 515 27.31 16.20 -1.44
CA THR A 515 27.87 15.23 -0.49
C THR A 515 27.46 13.82 -0.93
N PRO A 516 28.40 12.94 -1.26
CA PRO A 516 28.11 11.54 -1.55
C PRO A 516 28.09 10.71 -0.25
N TYR A 517 27.17 9.75 -0.20
CA TYR A 517 27.05 8.75 0.86
C TYR A 517 27.01 7.36 0.25
N THR A 518 27.61 6.38 0.92
CA THR A 518 27.57 4.98 0.50
C THR A 518 27.43 4.07 1.70
N TYR A 519 26.63 3.02 1.56
CA TYR A 519 26.43 2.01 2.58
C TYR A 519 26.18 0.64 1.95
N SER A 520 26.73 -0.41 2.52
CA SER A 520 26.50 -1.78 2.03
C SER A 520 26.46 -2.76 3.19
N ASP A 521 25.53 -3.69 3.15
CA ASP A 521 25.37 -4.73 4.17
C ASP A 521 24.73 -5.99 3.57
N ALA A 522 24.64 -7.06 4.37
CA ALA A 522 23.93 -8.29 4.04
C ALA A 522 22.89 -8.60 5.11
N LEU A 523 21.62 -8.42 4.77
CA LEU A 523 20.48 -8.63 5.65
C LEU A 523 20.05 -10.10 5.62
N TRP A 524 20.05 -10.74 6.77
CA TRP A 524 19.55 -12.11 6.92
C TRP A 524 18.18 -12.09 7.58
N ASN A 525 17.21 -12.74 6.93
CA ASN A 525 15.85 -12.90 7.40
C ASN A 525 15.42 -14.35 7.32
N GLY A 526 14.49 -14.74 8.18
CA GLY A 526 13.97 -16.09 8.17
C GLY A 526 12.59 -16.18 8.80
N HIS A 527 11.95 -17.32 8.55
CA HIS A 527 10.72 -17.70 9.23
C HIS A 527 10.77 -19.17 9.57
N ALA A 528 10.05 -19.55 10.60
CA ALA A 528 9.84 -20.94 10.97
C ALA A 528 8.50 -21.09 11.67
N GLY A 529 7.79 -22.17 11.40
CA GLY A 529 6.54 -22.43 12.06
C GLY A 529 6.08 -23.85 11.95
N ILE A 530 5.06 -24.15 12.71
CA ILE A 530 4.42 -25.46 12.80
C ILE A 530 2.91 -25.28 12.66
N GLY A 531 2.29 -26.16 11.89
CA GLY A 531 0.87 -26.23 11.73
C GLY A 531 0.32 -27.61 12.11
N VAL A 532 -0.81 -27.62 12.79
CA VAL A 532 -1.46 -28.85 13.24
C VAL A 532 -2.95 -28.79 12.89
N LYS A 533 -3.48 -29.86 12.30
CA LYS A 533 -4.91 -30.05 12.04
C LYS A 533 -5.50 -31.02 13.07
N PRO A 534 -6.01 -30.53 14.19
CA PRO A 534 -6.69 -31.39 15.18
C PRO A 534 -8.02 -31.95 14.66
N LEU A 535 -8.62 -31.29 13.69
CA LEU A 535 -9.79 -31.68 12.90
C LEU A 535 -9.47 -31.32 11.43
N GLU A 536 -10.15 -31.95 10.50
CA GLU A 536 -9.92 -31.75 9.06
C GLU A 536 -10.14 -30.27 8.67
N GLU A 537 -11.15 -29.63 9.25
CA GLU A 537 -11.55 -28.25 8.99
C GLU A 537 -10.79 -27.22 9.85
N VAL A 538 -9.95 -27.64 10.81
CA VAL A 538 -9.31 -26.73 11.77
C VAL A 538 -7.80 -26.82 11.69
N TYR A 539 -7.17 -25.70 11.38
CA TYR A 539 -5.72 -25.53 11.34
C TYR A 539 -5.25 -24.59 12.45
N VAL A 540 -4.41 -25.11 13.36
CA VAL A 540 -3.78 -24.33 14.44
C VAL A 540 -2.30 -24.19 14.11
N TYR A 541 -1.76 -22.98 14.19
CA TYR A 541 -0.36 -22.74 13.84
C TYR A 541 0.35 -21.83 14.83
N PHE A 542 1.66 -21.99 14.87
CA PHE A 542 2.58 -21.05 15.47
C PHE A 542 3.60 -20.66 14.41
N ASN A 543 3.87 -19.36 14.29
CA ASN A 543 4.84 -18.81 13.37
C ASN A 543 5.79 -17.84 14.06
N TYR A 544 7.07 -17.93 13.72
CA TYR A 544 8.11 -16.96 14.01
C TYR A 544 8.63 -16.38 12.71
N GLY A 545 8.79 -15.07 12.62
CA GLY A 545 9.33 -14.40 11.44
C GLY A 545 10.20 -13.21 11.81
N THR A 546 11.17 -12.91 10.97
CA THR A 546 12.04 -11.75 11.11
C THR A 546 11.94 -10.86 9.88
N ALA A 547 12.21 -9.58 10.06
CA ALA A 547 12.41 -8.63 8.98
C ALA A 547 13.57 -7.69 9.32
N LYS A 548 14.34 -7.34 8.29
CA LYS A 548 15.36 -6.30 8.36
C LYS A 548 15.16 -5.32 7.22
N ASN A 549 15.44 -4.06 7.50
CA ASN A 549 15.37 -3.02 6.48
C ASN A 549 16.59 -2.13 6.51
N ILE A 550 16.88 -1.50 5.39
CA ILE A 550 17.78 -0.38 5.30
C ILE A 550 17.22 0.73 6.20
N ASN A 551 18.09 1.34 6.97
CA ASN A 551 17.70 2.40 7.88
C ASN A 551 17.04 3.57 7.13
N GLY A 552 15.93 4.06 7.68
CA GLY A 552 15.25 5.25 7.17
C GLY A 552 14.28 5.03 6.02
N GLY A 553 13.94 3.80 5.68
CA GLY A 553 12.97 3.50 4.63
C GLY A 553 13.53 3.73 3.22
N GLU A 554 12.72 3.66 2.18
CA GLU A 554 13.22 3.59 0.83
C GLU A 554 12.73 4.73 -0.06
N SER A 555 11.52 4.84 -0.43
CA SER A 555 11.12 5.68 -1.57
C SER A 555 10.86 7.16 -1.28
N ASP A 556 10.74 7.60 -0.03
CA ASP A 556 10.52 9.03 0.29
C ASP A 556 11.67 9.66 1.07
N LEU A 557 12.85 9.17 0.85
CA LEU A 557 14.04 9.72 1.46
C LEU A 557 14.21 11.14 0.95
N GLY A 558 13.90 12.10 1.82
CA GLY A 558 14.13 13.50 1.55
C GLY A 558 15.60 13.79 1.30
N GLY A 559 15.90 14.85 0.59
CA GLY A 559 17.26 15.27 0.27
C GLY A 559 18.15 15.64 1.45
N ASN A 560 17.71 15.44 2.69
CA ASN A 560 18.45 15.77 3.90
C ASN A 560 18.68 14.55 4.76
N CYS A 561 19.93 14.37 5.22
CA CYS A 561 20.24 13.47 6.32
C CYS A 561 19.41 13.82 7.54
N GLY A 562 18.86 12.83 8.20
CA GLY A 562 18.05 13.00 9.40
C GLY A 562 16.55 12.79 9.22
N TYR A 563 16.08 12.65 7.99
CA TYR A 563 14.71 12.27 7.71
C TYR A 563 14.63 11.17 6.66
N GLY A 564 14.73 9.94 7.13
CA GLY A 564 14.67 8.77 6.24
C GLY A 564 15.87 8.61 5.31
N GLY A 565 16.85 9.50 5.34
CA GLY A 565 18.06 9.42 4.52
C GLY A 565 19.19 8.70 5.23
N ILE A 566 19.80 7.71 4.58
CA ILE A 566 21.04 7.12 5.05
C ILE A 566 22.17 8.12 4.84
N CYS A 567 22.59 8.71 5.91
CA CYS A 567 23.79 9.53 5.95
C CYS A 567 24.77 8.88 6.90
N VAL A 568 25.55 7.97 6.38
CA VAL A 568 26.67 7.37 7.12
C VAL A 568 27.81 8.37 7.14
N ASP A 569 28.27 8.74 8.33
CA ASP A 569 29.34 9.69 8.52
C ASP A 569 30.69 9.12 8.10
N ASP A 570 31.52 9.99 7.56
CA ASP A 570 32.91 9.76 7.13
C ASP A 570 33.93 9.67 8.30
N GLY A 571 33.49 9.38 9.53
CA GLY A 571 34.33 9.22 10.70
C GLY A 571 34.25 10.32 11.77
N THR A 572 33.24 11.18 11.73
CA THR A 572 33.02 12.21 12.75
C THR A 572 32.10 11.74 13.88
N GLY A 573 31.60 10.47 13.85
CA GLY A 573 30.92 9.85 14.98
C GLY A 573 29.41 10.07 15.02
N ILE A 574 28.81 10.48 13.94
CA ILE A 574 27.37 10.64 13.82
C ILE A 574 26.81 9.55 12.91
N GLY A 575 26.25 8.50 13.54
CA GLY A 575 25.40 7.53 12.90
C GLY A 575 26.09 6.51 11.99
N ASP A 576 26.73 5.52 12.56
CA ASP A 576 26.86 4.24 11.86
C ASP A 576 25.43 3.70 11.61
N GLY A 577 24.85 4.02 10.45
CA GLY A 577 23.54 3.55 10.07
C GLY A 577 23.51 2.03 10.04
N SER A 578 23.01 1.41 11.12
CA SER A 578 22.72 -0.01 11.14
C SER A 578 21.33 -0.26 10.56
N SER A 579 21.11 -1.44 10.01
CA SER A 579 19.79 -1.84 9.54
C SER A 579 18.84 -1.97 10.74
N GLU A 580 17.62 -1.49 10.55
CA GLU A 580 16.53 -1.79 11.49
C GLU A 580 16.20 -3.27 11.47
N SER A 581 15.85 -3.83 12.62
CA SER A 581 15.51 -5.24 12.76
C SER A 581 14.14 -5.42 13.40
N SER A 582 13.41 -6.46 13.04
CA SER A 582 12.18 -6.83 13.71
C SER A 582 12.01 -8.34 13.82
N GLU A 583 11.31 -8.75 14.85
CA GLU A 583 10.89 -10.12 15.06
C GLU A 583 9.42 -10.20 15.43
N SER A 584 8.78 -11.30 15.07
CA SER A 584 7.36 -11.52 15.36
C SER A 584 7.11 -12.96 15.78
N PHE A 585 6.18 -13.09 16.74
CA PHE A 585 5.57 -14.34 17.13
C PHE A 585 4.07 -14.25 16.85
N GLU A 586 3.53 -15.24 16.18
CA GLU A 586 2.09 -15.34 15.89
C GLU A 586 1.59 -16.76 16.22
N LEU A 587 0.51 -16.81 17.01
CA LEU A 587 -0.25 -18.03 17.28
C LEU A 587 -1.65 -17.85 16.73
N GLY A 588 -2.07 -18.70 15.81
CA GLY A 588 -3.36 -18.56 15.17
C GLY A 588 -4.12 -19.85 15.00
N VAL A 589 -5.40 -19.69 14.71
CA VAL A 589 -6.32 -20.75 14.34
C VAL A 589 -7.13 -20.33 13.13
N LYS A 590 -7.29 -21.24 12.18
CA LYS A 590 -8.14 -21.09 11.01
C LYS A 590 -9.11 -22.26 10.96
N ALA A 591 -10.39 -21.99 10.67
CA ALA A 591 -11.40 -23.00 10.52
C ALA A 591 -12.14 -22.80 9.20
N ASP A 592 -11.99 -23.75 8.27
CA ASP A 592 -12.64 -23.75 6.97
C ASP A 592 -13.87 -24.65 7.04
N LEU A 593 -15.05 -24.03 7.06
CA LEU A 593 -16.31 -24.65 7.41
C LEU A 593 -17.25 -24.71 6.20
N PHE A 594 -18.27 -25.57 6.29
CA PHE A 594 -19.35 -25.70 5.31
C PHE A 594 -18.83 -26.06 3.90
N ASP A 595 -17.98 -27.08 3.80
CA ASP A 595 -17.35 -27.53 2.58
C ASP A 595 -16.53 -26.38 1.91
N ASP A 596 -15.60 -25.82 2.66
CA ASP A 596 -14.69 -24.72 2.27
C ASP A 596 -15.39 -23.42 1.83
N ARG A 597 -16.64 -23.20 2.26
CA ARG A 597 -17.39 -21.99 1.90
C ARG A 597 -17.26 -20.86 2.90
N PHE A 598 -16.74 -21.12 4.10
CA PHE A 598 -16.69 -20.13 5.16
C PHE A 598 -15.45 -20.31 6.02
N LEU A 599 -14.52 -19.34 5.94
CA LEU A 599 -13.28 -19.33 6.69
C LEU A 599 -13.40 -18.40 7.90
N LEU A 600 -13.11 -18.94 9.08
CA LEU A 600 -12.90 -18.19 10.33
C LEU A 600 -11.41 -18.17 10.64
N THR A 601 -10.91 -17.01 11.09
CA THR A 601 -9.52 -16.85 11.52
C THR A 601 -9.45 -16.12 12.84
N ALA A 602 -8.52 -16.52 13.70
CA ALA A 602 -8.15 -15.78 14.89
C ALA A 602 -6.65 -15.92 15.12
N ALA A 603 -5.99 -14.82 15.47
CA ALA A 603 -4.57 -14.81 15.76
C ALA A 603 -4.24 -13.88 16.94
N ALA A 604 -3.25 -14.29 17.72
CA ALA A 604 -2.57 -13.45 18.70
C ALA A 604 -1.13 -13.23 18.23
N PHE A 605 -0.67 -12.00 18.22
CA PHE A 605 0.66 -11.66 17.73
C PHE A 605 1.40 -10.68 18.62
N GLN A 606 2.71 -10.70 18.51
CA GLN A 606 3.62 -9.68 19.02
C GLN A 606 4.70 -9.41 17.99
N ILE A 607 4.94 -8.14 17.69
CA ILE A 607 6.05 -7.66 16.86
C ILE A 607 6.92 -6.78 17.74
N THR A 608 8.23 -6.98 17.71
CA THR A 608 9.23 -6.10 18.32
C THR A 608 10.12 -5.57 17.22
N LYS A 609 10.22 -4.26 17.07
CA LYS A 609 11.12 -3.58 16.14
C LYS A 609 12.22 -2.92 16.93
N GLY A 610 13.46 -3.36 16.73
CA GLY A 610 14.67 -2.81 17.33
C GLY A 610 15.52 -2.06 16.32
N ASP A 611 16.54 -1.41 16.83
CA ASP A 611 17.44 -0.56 16.03
C ASP A 611 16.69 0.54 15.27
N VAL A 612 15.56 1.01 15.81
CA VAL A 612 14.72 2.04 15.20
C VAL A 612 15.51 3.34 15.13
N PHE A 613 15.44 3.95 13.96
CA PHE A 613 16.11 5.20 13.70
C PHE A 613 15.50 6.35 14.49
N GLU A 614 16.29 7.04 15.28
CA GLU A 614 15.90 8.18 16.08
C GLU A 614 16.76 9.40 15.74
N SER A 615 16.14 10.57 15.70
CA SER A 615 16.85 11.84 15.53
C SER A 615 17.73 12.15 16.76
N ALA A 616 19.02 12.41 16.55
CA ALA A 616 19.93 12.87 17.60
C ALA A 616 19.77 14.38 17.83
N GLY A 617 18.78 14.81 18.63
CA GLY A 617 18.58 16.19 19.06
C GLY A 617 17.20 16.79 18.78
N ASP A 618 16.99 18.06 19.20
CA ASP A 618 15.68 18.75 19.21
C ASP A 618 15.15 19.18 17.82
N GLY A 619 15.31 18.41 16.79
CA GLY A 619 14.71 18.68 15.48
C GLY A 619 15.39 18.02 14.32
N TYR A 620 14.65 17.94 13.22
CA TYR A 620 15.01 17.30 11.95
C TYR A 620 16.33 17.71 11.33
N SER A 621 16.90 18.82 11.73
CA SER A 621 18.13 19.38 11.21
C SER A 621 19.32 19.20 12.18
N ALA A 622 19.14 18.50 13.30
CA ALA A 622 20.24 18.12 14.16
C ALA A 622 21.01 17.01 13.45
N GLY A 623 22.23 17.28 13.10
CA GLY A 623 23.08 16.30 12.41
C GLY A 623 23.32 15.10 13.28
N GLY A 624 22.82 13.96 12.87
CA GLY A 624 23.00 12.66 13.48
C GLY A 624 21.71 11.89 13.69
N SER A 625 21.83 10.61 13.52
CA SER A 625 20.79 9.65 13.77
C SER A 625 21.38 8.50 14.56
N LEU A 626 20.58 7.94 15.42
CA LEU A 626 20.95 6.83 16.27
C LEU A 626 19.96 5.70 16.03
N ASN A 627 20.46 4.47 15.87
CA ASN A 627 19.64 3.27 15.88
C ASN A 627 19.51 2.78 17.33
N THR A 628 18.78 3.50 18.12
CA THR A 628 18.66 3.26 19.59
C THR A 628 17.25 2.96 20.01
N GLY A 629 16.26 3.19 19.15
CA GLY A 629 14.87 2.97 19.47
C GLY A 629 14.47 1.50 19.43
N GLU A 630 13.57 1.12 20.33
CA GLU A 630 12.84 -0.15 20.27
C GLU A 630 11.37 0.12 20.54
N ASN A 631 10.52 -0.49 19.73
CA ASN A 631 9.07 -0.46 19.93
C ASN A 631 8.46 -1.86 19.82
N ARG A 632 7.32 -2.02 20.46
CA ARG A 632 6.59 -3.27 20.52
C ARG A 632 5.11 -3.06 20.21
N VAL A 633 4.56 -3.90 19.34
CA VAL A 633 3.13 -3.98 19.07
C VAL A 633 2.65 -5.40 19.35
N ARG A 634 1.55 -5.54 20.05
CA ARG A 634 0.89 -6.81 20.33
C ARG A 634 -0.61 -6.70 20.14
N GLY A 635 -1.25 -7.76 19.72
CA GLY A 635 -2.67 -7.69 19.45
C GLY A 635 -3.36 -9.01 19.23
N LEU A 636 -4.67 -8.89 19.05
CA LEU A 636 -5.56 -9.96 18.64
C LEU A 636 -6.25 -9.54 17.34
N GLU A 637 -6.34 -10.47 16.42
CA GLU A 637 -7.06 -10.30 15.17
C GLU A 637 -8.07 -11.42 15.01
N PHE A 638 -9.26 -11.07 14.50
CA PHE A 638 -10.34 -11.98 14.16
C PHE A 638 -10.79 -11.67 12.74
N GLY A 639 -11.03 -12.71 11.95
CA GLY A 639 -11.52 -12.58 10.60
C GLY A 639 -12.56 -13.65 10.28
N LEU A 640 -13.45 -13.30 9.39
CA LEU A 640 -14.37 -14.25 8.77
C LEU A 640 -14.61 -13.85 7.31
N VAL A 641 -14.74 -14.83 6.44
CA VAL A 641 -15.07 -14.60 5.02
C VAL A 641 -15.76 -15.81 4.43
N GLY A 642 -16.81 -15.55 3.65
CA GLY A 642 -17.51 -16.60 2.89
C GLY A 642 -19.03 -16.61 3.02
N ASN A 643 -19.63 -17.71 2.61
CA ASN A 643 -21.05 -17.89 2.60
C ASN A 643 -21.56 -18.43 3.95
N ILE A 644 -22.27 -17.59 4.71
CA ILE A 644 -22.98 -18.01 5.94
C ILE A 644 -24.18 -18.88 5.56
N THR A 645 -24.88 -18.50 4.51
CA THR A 645 -25.93 -19.30 3.85
C THR A 645 -25.75 -19.17 2.34
N PRO A 646 -26.44 -19.96 1.50
CA PRO A 646 -26.36 -19.78 0.05
C PRO A 646 -26.70 -18.36 -0.45
N GLN A 647 -27.48 -17.60 0.33
CA GLN A 647 -27.91 -16.24 0.00
C GLN A 647 -27.13 -15.15 0.75
N LEU A 648 -26.47 -15.47 1.87
CA LEU A 648 -25.81 -14.50 2.72
C LEU A 648 -24.31 -14.71 2.74
N LEU A 649 -23.60 -13.77 2.13
CA LEU A 649 -22.13 -13.69 2.15
C LEU A 649 -21.72 -12.66 3.18
N ALA A 650 -20.59 -12.88 3.81
CA ALA A 650 -19.98 -11.94 4.73
C ALA A 650 -18.46 -11.93 4.59
N GLN A 651 -17.87 -10.77 4.81
CA GLN A 651 -16.49 -10.61 5.25
C GLN A 651 -16.49 -9.66 6.42
N ALA A 652 -15.79 -10.01 7.50
CA ALA A 652 -15.54 -9.08 8.59
C ALA A 652 -14.18 -9.34 9.21
N ALA A 653 -13.57 -8.27 9.71
CA ALA A 653 -12.35 -8.35 10.47
C ALA A 653 -12.39 -7.37 11.65
N LEU A 654 -11.76 -7.78 12.74
CA LEU A 654 -11.60 -7.00 13.96
C LEU A 654 -10.14 -7.13 14.40
N THR A 655 -9.48 -5.99 14.64
CA THR A 655 -8.13 -5.94 15.20
C THR A 655 -8.16 -5.11 16.48
N VAL A 656 -7.59 -5.65 17.55
CA VAL A 656 -7.39 -4.95 18.83
C VAL A 656 -5.92 -5.04 19.18
N MET A 657 -5.25 -3.89 19.27
CA MET A 657 -3.80 -3.80 19.40
C MET A 657 -3.40 -2.81 20.49
N ASP A 658 -2.21 -3.03 21.01
CA ASP A 658 -1.53 -2.13 21.93
C ASP A 658 -0.10 -1.91 21.46
N SER A 659 0.43 -0.70 21.59
CA SER A 659 1.78 -0.32 21.17
C SER A 659 2.51 0.40 22.28
N GLU A 660 3.84 0.20 22.37
CA GLU A 660 4.68 0.79 23.40
C GLU A 660 6.09 1.03 22.84
N ILE A 661 6.64 2.20 23.11
CA ILE A 661 8.08 2.45 22.96
C ILE A 661 8.78 1.80 24.15
N THR A 662 9.63 0.83 23.90
CA THR A 662 10.31 0.05 24.95
C THR A 662 11.72 0.54 25.23
N ASP A 663 12.38 1.17 24.25
CA ASP A 663 13.67 1.86 24.42
C ASP A 663 13.73 3.08 23.47
N SER A 664 14.45 4.14 23.92
CA SER A 664 14.63 5.38 23.18
C SER A 664 15.80 6.17 23.73
N ASN A 665 16.49 6.94 22.88
CA ASN A 665 17.48 7.93 23.31
C ASN A 665 16.83 9.09 24.09
N ASP A 666 15.52 9.28 23.97
CA ASP A 666 14.71 10.20 24.75
C ASP A 666 13.89 9.43 25.79
N PRO A 667 14.31 9.45 27.09
CA PRO A 667 13.62 8.71 28.14
C PRO A 667 12.14 9.09 28.30
N ASP A 668 11.75 10.29 27.87
CA ASP A 668 10.36 10.75 27.97
C ASP A 668 9.44 10.06 26.97
N LYS A 669 9.98 9.38 25.97
CA LYS A 669 9.21 8.58 25.00
C LYS A 669 8.91 7.17 25.51
N ILE A 670 9.71 6.64 26.42
CA ILE A 670 9.56 5.26 26.92
C ILE A 670 8.21 5.06 27.60
N GLY A 671 7.50 4.00 27.23
CA GLY A 671 6.16 3.69 27.73
C GLY A 671 5.03 4.38 26.95
N ARG A 672 5.35 5.27 25.99
CA ARG A 672 4.32 5.90 25.14
C ARG A 672 3.92 5.00 23.99
N ARG A 673 2.71 5.27 23.46
CA ARG A 673 2.20 4.60 22.26
C ARG A 673 2.86 5.13 20.98
N LEU A 674 2.83 4.32 19.94
CA LEU A 674 3.22 4.74 18.60
C LEU A 674 2.26 5.81 18.03
N SER A 675 2.80 6.66 17.17
CA SER A 675 2.02 7.60 16.36
C SER A 675 1.20 6.87 15.29
N ASN A 676 0.14 7.54 14.80
CA ASN A 676 -0.74 7.05 13.74
C ASN A 676 -1.29 5.63 13.99
N PHE A 677 -1.47 5.29 15.26
CA PHE A 677 -1.82 3.96 15.74
C PHE A 677 -3.24 3.94 16.30
N ALA A 678 -4.15 3.26 15.60
CA ALA A 678 -5.50 3.00 16.06
C ALA A 678 -5.56 1.66 16.81
N ASN A 679 -5.88 1.70 18.10
CA ASN A 679 -5.89 0.50 18.96
C ASN A 679 -6.95 -0.52 18.57
N THR A 680 -8.11 -0.07 18.08
CA THR A 680 -9.24 -0.92 17.73
C THR A 680 -9.76 -0.53 16.36
N GLN A 681 -9.87 -1.52 15.49
CA GLN A 681 -10.36 -1.33 14.14
C GLN A 681 -11.30 -2.48 13.77
N PHE A 682 -12.39 -2.16 13.11
CA PHE A 682 -13.38 -3.11 12.61
C PHE A 682 -13.78 -2.74 11.19
N SER A 683 -13.93 -3.74 10.33
CA SER A 683 -14.62 -3.61 9.05
C SER A 683 -15.45 -4.86 8.81
N GLY A 684 -16.66 -4.67 8.33
CA GLY A 684 -17.54 -5.78 8.02
C GLY A 684 -18.45 -5.46 6.84
N GLN A 685 -18.41 -6.33 5.82
CA GLN A 685 -19.26 -6.27 4.63
C GLN A 685 -20.21 -7.45 4.61
N LEU A 686 -21.46 -7.17 4.34
CA LEU A 686 -22.52 -8.18 4.16
C LEU A 686 -23.12 -8.01 2.76
N ARG A 687 -23.41 -9.15 2.10
CA ARG A 687 -24.15 -9.22 0.85
C ARG A 687 -25.27 -10.23 0.97
N TYR A 688 -26.47 -9.83 0.60
CA TYR A 688 -27.64 -10.70 0.56
C TYR A 688 -28.17 -10.81 -0.87
N GLN A 689 -28.15 -12.05 -1.40
CA GLN A 689 -28.69 -12.39 -2.71
C GLN A 689 -30.19 -12.66 -2.55
N VAL A 690 -31.02 -11.73 -3.01
CA VAL A 690 -32.50 -11.83 -2.89
C VAL A 690 -33.06 -12.82 -3.91
N THR A 691 -32.57 -12.71 -5.13
CA THR A 691 -32.85 -13.61 -6.26
C THR A 691 -31.56 -13.77 -7.06
N ASP A 692 -31.53 -14.65 -8.04
CA ASP A 692 -30.35 -14.81 -8.92
C ASP A 692 -29.94 -13.50 -9.62
N ALA A 693 -30.87 -12.54 -9.75
CA ALA A 693 -30.68 -11.27 -10.44
C ALA A 693 -30.51 -10.07 -9.49
N ILE A 694 -30.82 -10.18 -8.20
CA ILE A 694 -30.86 -9.02 -7.29
C ILE A 694 -30.06 -9.31 -6.03
N ALA A 695 -29.08 -8.45 -5.75
CA ALA A 695 -28.35 -8.45 -4.49
C ALA A 695 -28.33 -7.05 -3.86
N PHE A 696 -28.18 -6.99 -2.57
CA PHE A 696 -27.88 -5.76 -1.84
C PHE A 696 -26.99 -6.06 -0.64
N GLY A 697 -26.33 -5.04 -0.16
CA GLY A 697 -25.45 -5.19 0.98
C GLY A 697 -24.92 -3.86 1.47
N GLY A 698 -23.93 -3.92 2.32
CA GLY A 698 -23.25 -2.74 2.82
C GLY A 698 -22.05 -3.09 3.68
N THR A 699 -21.25 -2.07 3.95
CA THR A 699 -20.04 -2.13 4.76
C THR A 699 -20.18 -1.22 5.97
N ALA A 700 -19.63 -1.64 7.10
CA ALA A 700 -19.46 -0.81 8.28
C ALA A 700 -17.99 -0.81 8.67
N THR A 701 -17.40 0.38 8.80
CA THR A 701 -15.99 0.54 9.17
C THR A 701 -15.87 1.39 10.43
N TYR A 702 -15.04 0.95 11.37
CA TYR A 702 -14.72 1.67 12.60
C TYR A 702 -13.22 1.75 12.80
N LYS A 703 -12.74 2.93 13.13
CA LYS A 703 -11.38 3.14 13.64
C LYS A 703 -11.42 3.95 14.94
N SER A 704 -10.69 3.47 15.94
CA SER A 704 -10.51 4.22 17.19
C SER A 704 -9.60 5.40 16.97
N ALA A 705 -9.67 6.39 17.88
CA ALA A 705 -8.81 7.56 17.85
C ALA A 705 -7.33 7.19 17.79
N GLN A 706 -6.59 7.97 17.03
CA GLN A 706 -5.14 7.91 16.92
C GLN A 706 -4.51 9.28 17.16
N TYR A 707 -3.20 9.35 17.27
CA TYR A 707 -2.49 10.60 17.51
C TYR A 707 -1.38 10.78 16.48
N THR A 708 -1.14 12.01 16.08
CA THR A 708 -0.12 12.33 15.07
C THR A 708 1.29 12.18 15.63
N GLY A 709 2.25 12.07 14.77
CA GLY A 709 3.68 11.97 15.05
C GLY A 709 4.43 11.35 13.87
N GLN A 710 5.71 11.14 14.07
CA GLN A 710 6.50 10.40 13.09
C GLN A 710 6.13 8.92 13.12
N PRO A 711 6.09 8.26 11.96
CA PRO A 711 5.95 6.81 11.92
C PRO A 711 7.06 6.10 12.69
N ASP A 712 6.74 4.95 13.25
CA ASP A 712 7.61 4.13 14.09
C ASP A 712 8.17 4.82 15.35
N ASP A 713 7.74 6.06 15.63
CA ASP A 713 8.09 6.84 16.81
C ASP A 713 6.88 7.08 17.72
N ALA A 714 7.14 7.62 18.89
CA ALA A 714 6.10 7.97 19.87
C ALA A 714 5.11 9.01 19.32
N ALA A 715 3.85 8.82 19.65
CA ALA A 715 2.82 9.83 19.40
C ALA A 715 3.18 11.16 20.07
N SER A 716 2.88 12.27 19.38
CA SER A 716 3.13 13.62 19.85
C SER A 716 2.50 13.86 21.23
N TYR A 717 3.27 14.40 22.17
CA TYR A 717 2.88 14.53 23.57
C TYR A 717 3.40 15.82 24.18
N ASP A 718 2.58 16.45 25.02
CA ASP A 718 2.97 17.61 25.83
C ASP A 718 3.17 17.16 27.28
N SER A 719 4.43 17.09 27.74
CA SER A 719 4.78 16.66 29.10
C SER A 719 4.37 17.65 30.18
N ASN A 720 4.11 18.91 29.83
CA ASN A 720 3.65 19.90 30.81
C ASN A 720 2.16 19.77 31.10
N LEU A 721 1.41 19.29 30.09
CA LEU A 721 -0.04 19.12 30.21
C LEU A 721 -0.42 17.66 30.47
N ASP A 722 0.55 16.72 30.35
CA ASP A 722 0.35 15.28 30.50
C ASP A 722 -0.69 14.73 29.50
N ILE A 723 -0.67 15.21 28.25
CA ILE A 723 -1.61 14.81 27.18
C ILE A 723 -0.92 14.44 25.88
N PHE A 724 -1.52 13.50 25.15
CA PHE A 724 -1.22 13.36 23.74
C PHE A 724 -1.79 14.54 22.95
N THR A 725 -0.98 15.13 22.10
CA THR A 725 -1.35 16.24 21.26
C THR A 725 -1.92 15.74 19.92
N TYR A 726 -2.72 16.56 19.26
CA TYR A 726 -3.21 16.34 17.89
C TYR A 726 -3.92 14.98 17.68
N ARG A 727 -5.03 14.81 18.39
CA ARG A 727 -5.89 13.65 18.25
C ARG A 727 -6.61 13.67 16.90
N VAL A 728 -6.55 12.55 16.17
CA VAL A 728 -7.47 12.23 15.08
C VAL A 728 -8.62 11.47 15.72
N PRO A 729 -9.86 11.99 15.69
CA PRO A 729 -11.01 11.38 16.35
C PRO A 729 -11.32 9.98 15.80
N ASP A 730 -11.98 9.17 16.63
CA ASP A 730 -12.57 7.91 16.20
C ASP A 730 -13.81 8.17 15.34
N TYR A 731 -14.11 7.25 14.43
CA TYR A 731 -15.23 7.36 13.53
C TYR A 731 -15.87 6.03 13.15
N TRP A 732 -17.11 6.12 12.71
CA TRP A 732 -17.84 5.06 12.01
C TRP A 732 -18.27 5.55 10.64
N THR A 733 -18.01 4.78 9.61
CA THR A 733 -18.61 4.97 8.29
C THR A 733 -19.48 3.77 7.92
N PHE A 734 -20.51 4.04 7.13
CA PHE A 734 -21.45 3.01 6.64
C PHE A 734 -21.65 3.22 5.16
N ASP A 735 -21.52 2.15 4.39
CA ASP A 735 -21.75 2.13 2.96
C ASP A 735 -22.84 1.14 2.62
N ALA A 736 -23.50 1.34 1.49
CA ALA A 736 -24.46 0.39 0.96
C ALA A 736 -24.36 0.25 -0.54
N PHE A 737 -24.70 -0.91 -1.03
CA PHE A 737 -24.87 -1.15 -2.45
C PHE A 737 -26.14 -1.95 -2.74
N ALA A 738 -26.61 -1.82 -3.98
CA ALA A 738 -27.63 -2.69 -4.55
C ALA A 738 -27.28 -2.96 -6.00
N SER A 739 -27.38 -4.21 -6.43
CA SER A 739 -27.11 -4.62 -7.81
C SER A 739 -28.28 -5.36 -8.40
N VAL A 740 -28.47 -5.23 -9.71
CA VAL A 740 -29.46 -5.95 -10.49
C VAL A 740 -28.87 -6.37 -11.82
N ASP A 741 -28.93 -7.66 -12.14
CA ASP A 741 -28.66 -8.21 -13.46
C ASP A 741 -29.97 -8.28 -14.25
N PHE A 742 -30.14 -7.41 -15.25
CA PHE A 742 -31.36 -7.38 -16.10
C PHE A 742 -31.45 -8.64 -16.98
N ASN A 743 -30.27 -9.13 -17.37
CA ASN A 743 -30.07 -10.37 -18.12
C ASN A 743 -28.59 -10.75 -18.05
N GLN A 744 -28.15 -11.79 -18.76
CA GLN A 744 -26.75 -12.26 -18.78
C GLN A 744 -25.75 -11.21 -19.29
N ASN A 745 -26.20 -10.22 -20.08
CA ASN A 745 -25.34 -9.23 -20.71
C ASN A 745 -25.37 -7.87 -20.02
N PHE A 746 -26.42 -7.53 -19.29
CA PHE A 746 -26.58 -6.18 -18.75
C PHE A 746 -26.97 -6.20 -17.29
N GLY A 747 -26.24 -5.39 -16.51
CA GLY A 747 -26.50 -5.16 -15.09
C GLY A 747 -26.40 -3.69 -14.72
N ALA A 748 -26.82 -3.40 -13.49
CA ALA A 748 -26.63 -2.09 -12.88
C ALA A 748 -26.29 -2.26 -11.39
N ARG A 749 -25.44 -1.39 -10.85
CA ARG A 749 -25.13 -1.30 -9.42
C ARG A 749 -25.23 0.16 -8.97
N VAL A 750 -25.82 0.34 -7.81
CA VAL A 750 -25.79 1.62 -7.08
C VAL A 750 -24.94 1.41 -5.85
N ASN A 751 -23.95 2.28 -5.64
CA ASN A 751 -23.19 2.38 -4.41
C ASN A 751 -23.49 3.72 -3.74
N VAL A 752 -23.59 3.72 -2.41
CA VAL A 752 -23.64 4.93 -1.60
C VAL A 752 -22.58 4.76 -0.50
N THR A 753 -21.51 5.50 -0.61
CA THR A 753 -20.44 5.53 0.42
C THR A 753 -20.77 6.59 1.45
N ASN A 754 -20.32 6.37 2.70
CA ASN A 754 -20.56 7.24 3.84
C ASN A 754 -22.04 7.69 3.93
N ILE A 755 -22.99 6.77 4.04
CA ILE A 755 -24.44 7.05 4.07
C ILE A 755 -24.80 8.06 5.16
N GLY A 756 -24.11 7.97 6.32
CA GLY A 756 -24.28 8.87 7.45
C GLY A 756 -23.88 10.31 7.18
N ASN A 757 -23.12 10.54 6.12
CA ASN A 757 -22.41 11.78 5.86
C ASN A 757 -21.57 12.21 7.06
N GLU A 758 -20.85 11.23 7.63
CA GLU A 758 -19.92 11.47 8.74
C GLU A 758 -18.79 12.38 8.27
N ASP A 759 -18.51 13.42 9.01
CA ASP A 759 -17.34 14.27 8.85
C ASP A 759 -16.20 13.66 9.69
N TYR A 760 -15.24 13.03 9.03
CA TYR A 760 -14.18 12.30 9.70
C TYR A 760 -12.81 12.56 9.10
N TYR A 761 -11.78 12.15 9.84
CA TYR A 761 -10.39 12.29 9.45
C TYR A 761 -9.70 10.93 9.46
N VAL A 762 -8.97 10.64 8.39
CA VAL A 762 -8.26 9.36 8.23
C VAL A 762 -6.88 9.39 8.87
N SER A 763 -6.23 10.57 8.89
CA SER A 763 -4.89 10.74 9.47
C SER A 763 -4.60 12.21 9.77
N GLY A 764 -3.51 12.48 10.49
CA GLY A 764 -3.04 13.81 10.77
C GLY A 764 -1.58 14.01 10.36
N TYR A 765 -1.25 15.20 9.85
CA TYR A 765 0.13 15.56 9.57
C TYR A 765 0.96 15.50 10.85
N ARG A 766 2.22 15.07 10.77
CA ARG A 766 3.09 14.82 11.94
C ARG A 766 3.12 15.93 12.98
N SER A 767 3.09 17.18 12.54
CA SER A 767 3.05 18.34 13.44
C SER A 767 1.65 18.70 13.95
N GLY A 768 0.62 17.97 13.48
CA GLY A 768 -0.79 18.17 13.82
C GLY A 768 -1.41 19.48 13.31
N HIS A 769 -0.73 20.21 12.42
CA HIS A 769 -1.25 21.48 11.91
C HIS A 769 -2.42 21.32 10.96
N PHE A 770 -2.57 20.15 10.33
CA PHE A 770 -3.71 19.79 9.50
C PHE A 770 -3.98 18.28 9.57
N LEU A 771 -5.24 17.91 9.32
CA LEU A 771 -5.73 16.54 9.31
C LEU A 771 -6.34 16.24 7.96
N TYR A 772 -6.03 15.06 7.41
CA TYR A 772 -6.63 14.62 6.15
C TYR A 772 -8.05 14.15 6.37
N LYS A 773 -8.99 14.76 5.68
CA LYS A 773 -10.40 14.37 5.72
C LYS A 773 -10.65 13.09 4.93
N GLY A 774 -11.55 12.27 5.43
CA GLY A 774 -12.20 11.24 4.65
C GLY A 774 -13.28 11.82 3.73
N ASP A 775 -13.61 11.09 2.68
CA ASP A 775 -14.62 11.53 1.73
C ASP A 775 -16.02 11.52 2.38
N GLU A 776 -16.76 12.59 2.18
CA GLU A 776 -18.17 12.68 2.57
C GLU A 776 -19.05 11.79 1.67
N ARG A 777 -20.36 11.82 1.88
CA ARG A 777 -21.28 10.94 1.18
C ARG A 777 -21.26 11.13 -0.33
N ARG A 778 -21.06 10.04 -1.06
CA ARG A 778 -21.17 9.95 -2.52
C ARG A 778 -22.17 8.87 -2.91
N ALA A 779 -22.93 9.11 -3.98
CA ALA A 779 -23.77 8.09 -4.61
C ALA A 779 -23.35 7.91 -6.07
N THR A 780 -23.15 6.66 -6.48
CA THR A 780 -22.78 6.31 -7.86
C THR A 780 -23.73 5.28 -8.45
N LEU A 781 -23.98 5.35 -9.73
CA LEU A 781 -24.69 4.35 -10.53
C LEU A 781 -23.74 3.83 -11.61
N THR A 782 -23.46 2.54 -11.59
CA THR A 782 -22.65 1.87 -12.60
C THR A 782 -23.53 0.95 -13.46
N LEU A 783 -23.43 1.08 -14.76
CA LEU A 783 -24.04 0.19 -15.74
C LEU A 783 -22.96 -0.74 -16.28
N THR A 784 -23.22 -2.03 -16.26
CA THR A 784 -22.32 -3.09 -16.75
C THR A 784 -22.87 -3.72 -18.00
N GLY A 785 -22.03 -3.84 -19.03
CA GLY A 785 -22.28 -4.65 -20.23
C GLY A 785 -21.27 -5.78 -20.33
N LYS A 786 -21.73 -7.01 -20.50
CA LYS A 786 -20.92 -8.24 -20.67
C LYS A 786 -21.22 -8.89 -22.02
N PHE A 787 -20.19 -9.23 -22.80
CA PHE A 787 -20.31 -9.76 -24.17
C PHE A 787 -19.34 -10.90 -24.45
#